data_070a5405afabf8ff03ccc1b7c971b9ce
#
_entry.id   070a5405afabf8ff03ccc1b7c971b9ce
#
_cell.length_a   1.000
_cell.length_b   1.000
_cell.length_c   1.000
_cell.angle_alpha   90.00
_cell.angle_beta   90.00
_cell.angle_gamma   90.00
#
_symmetry.space_group_name_H-M   'P 1'
#
loop_
_entity.id
_entity.type
_entity.pdbx_description
1 polymer ?
#
loop_
_entity_poly.entity_id
_entity_poly.type
_entity_poly.pdbx_seq_one_letter_code
_entity_poly.pdbx_strand_id
1 'polypeptide(L)'
;MIVGREAELDRLFRMVNRASATERVLVLRGDAGTGKSALLDAALRRARVSGVRVLRAEGSESEASLAFSGLHQLLRPVAAAVDRLPERQRTALAGALGTGPAVEGTPDLMLVGVALLSLLSESADPQPLMLVIDDAQWIDRASLDALAFAVKRLDAEPLTLLIGVRTDDPLPAFDRHWPALTLAPLDAAAAGRLLDRQPYGPTGRVRGQVLEQAAGNPLALVELARAATSPGGSPNGPLPLPGRLEHIFAARLAELPASTAQLLLLLAAMDTADSAVLAVAGLPGVEDTAWRPAEEAGLVRRTGRAVRFGHPLMRSAVYHAASHDARRAAHLVLADALGDAPDRCAWHRAAAAGGPDAGVAAALERTADRARRRGGHAAAARALQRAAELAPNRAESARLLVEAAAAAVFTGDITWVDELATAVRERTGDATLLATAAVHAGRLAVLTTRHTVVFSRLRRAARQWAATDPDVALDMLAGAAVVRFYSGEDTQRQEIDDVLARLPRNASSVWRRAWVRAVSDPANGRAELAALLPQLFAEAEAETETEVGAEAEVEAETVPERLATLAIMAWLLDDAPRAVSAFDTAFDTAFDGRRARGPLPQGLGGAVAWAYVECGRWEQAREACAQIIAHASGLGLDHALACATAVDASVLAYQGEAARARSRAAEALALIDPLESRSVAVYVRRALGAAAAAEGAYESAYDQLRLAFTAEGDPVHYHASCPALAELAAAAVRSGQRGEASSIVERAARRLGDDASPRLKGLISRARALLADPEDAEPHFRAALAQPALERWPFEHAQTLLDFAEWLRRRRRITEARPLLTTALEAFQRLGARPWVERARAESRAAGLDVTDSTPDALAELSPQQRQIIGLAARGLTNREIGEKLFLSPRTVGSHLYRSFPKLGINARSQLRDLIEGTLVAATGNQE
;
A
#
# COMPACT_ATOMS: atom_id res chain seq x y z
N MET A 1 -3.30 8.07 -21.43
CA MET A 1 -4.31 7.06 -21.01
C MET A 1 -5.04 7.65 -19.81
N ILE A 2 -6.38 7.59 -19.76
CA ILE A 2 -7.20 8.13 -18.68
C ILE A 2 -7.19 7.13 -17.54
N VAL A 3 -7.07 7.57 -16.29
CA VAL A 3 -6.95 6.73 -15.11
C VAL A 3 -8.20 6.86 -14.25
N GLY A 4 -8.73 5.74 -13.73
CA GLY A 4 -9.85 5.73 -12.79
C GLY A 4 -11.20 6.15 -13.39
N ARG A 5 -11.36 5.99 -14.72
CA ARG A 5 -12.56 6.32 -15.48
C ARG A 5 -12.93 5.20 -16.46
N GLU A 6 -12.58 3.99 -16.09
CA GLU A 6 -12.75 2.82 -16.97
C GLU A 6 -14.23 2.57 -17.28
N ALA A 7 -15.10 2.69 -16.28
CA ALA A 7 -16.55 2.49 -16.44
C ALA A 7 -17.19 3.57 -17.32
N GLU A 8 -16.79 4.83 -17.13
CA GLU A 8 -17.25 5.95 -17.93
C GLU A 8 -16.78 5.83 -19.39
N LEU A 9 -15.51 5.44 -19.60
CA LEU A 9 -14.95 5.19 -20.93
C LEU A 9 -15.68 4.05 -21.64
N ASP A 10 -15.95 2.95 -20.97
CA ASP A 10 -16.67 1.80 -21.51
C ASP A 10 -18.09 2.21 -21.93
N ARG A 11 -18.77 3.04 -21.14
CA ARG A 11 -20.09 3.57 -21.50
C ARG A 11 -20.02 4.42 -22.75
N LEU A 12 -19.08 5.37 -22.81
CA LEU A 12 -18.87 6.23 -23.97
C LEU A 12 -18.50 5.41 -25.22
N PHE A 13 -17.63 4.42 -25.11
CA PHE A 13 -17.21 3.58 -26.23
C PHE A 13 -18.35 2.68 -26.73
N ARG A 14 -19.24 2.19 -25.85
CA ARG A 14 -20.46 1.49 -26.27
C ARG A 14 -21.37 2.40 -27.11
N MET A 15 -21.57 3.64 -26.71
CA MET A 15 -22.34 4.62 -27.47
C MET A 15 -21.73 4.86 -28.85
N VAL A 16 -20.42 5.04 -28.95
CA VAL A 16 -19.70 5.23 -30.22
C VAL A 16 -19.81 4.01 -31.14
N ASN A 17 -19.70 2.80 -30.58
CA ASN A 17 -19.70 1.55 -31.34
C ASN A 17 -21.12 1.03 -31.69
N ARG A 18 -22.18 1.77 -31.36
CA ARG A 18 -23.60 1.36 -31.56
C ARG A 18 -24.02 0.06 -30.84
N ALA A 19 -23.36 -0.36 -29.82
CA ALA A 19 -23.72 -1.58 -29.05
C ALA A 19 -25.02 -1.41 -28.24
N SER A 20 -25.59 -0.20 -28.15
CA SER A 20 -26.85 0.10 -27.47
C SER A 20 -27.71 1.06 -28.31
N ALA A 21 -28.79 0.54 -28.87
CA ALA A 21 -29.78 1.35 -29.59
C ALA A 21 -30.62 2.29 -28.69
N THR A 22 -30.41 2.19 -27.37
CA THR A 22 -31.26 2.87 -26.37
C THR A 22 -30.69 4.17 -25.84
N GLU A 23 -29.39 4.45 -26.00
CA GLU A 23 -28.73 5.62 -25.44
C GLU A 23 -28.04 6.43 -26.55
N ARG A 24 -28.65 7.54 -26.99
CA ARG A 24 -28.13 8.38 -28.10
C ARG A 24 -27.54 9.70 -27.61
N VAL A 25 -28.02 10.18 -26.49
CA VAL A 25 -27.58 11.45 -25.91
C VAL A 25 -27.09 11.18 -24.49
N LEU A 26 -25.92 11.72 -24.15
CA LEU A 26 -25.40 11.67 -22.80
C LEU A 26 -24.84 13.03 -22.40
N VAL A 27 -25.28 13.50 -21.23
CA VAL A 27 -24.78 14.73 -20.61
C VAL A 27 -23.75 14.36 -19.55
N LEU A 28 -22.50 14.76 -19.78
CA LEU A 28 -21.40 14.60 -18.78
C LEU A 28 -21.38 15.83 -17.87
N ARG A 29 -21.71 15.64 -16.61
CA ARG A 29 -21.64 16.65 -15.56
C ARG A 29 -20.41 16.47 -14.70
N GLY A 30 -19.76 17.57 -14.31
CA GLY A 30 -18.61 17.50 -13.40
C GLY A 30 -18.00 18.88 -13.20
N ASP A 31 -17.34 19.05 -12.07
CA ASP A 31 -16.68 20.31 -11.73
C ASP A 31 -15.52 20.63 -12.69
N ALA A 32 -14.99 21.85 -12.59
CA ALA A 32 -13.80 22.23 -13.35
C ALA A 32 -12.63 21.30 -13.05
N GLY A 33 -11.97 20.77 -14.08
CA GLY A 33 -10.80 19.90 -13.93
C GLY A 33 -11.09 18.43 -13.65
N THR A 34 -12.37 17.98 -13.58
CA THR A 34 -12.73 16.57 -13.31
C THR A 34 -12.48 15.61 -14.49
N GLY A 35 -12.09 16.15 -15.66
CA GLY A 35 -11.71 15.35 -16.82
C GLY A 35 -12.81 15.16 -17.87
N LYS A 36 -13.87 15.99 -17.89
CA LYS A 36 -14.91 15.97 -18.94
C LYS A 36 -14.33 16.01 -20.35
N SER A 37 -13.55 17.05 -20.65
CA SER A 37 -12.92 17.22 -21.97
C SER A 37 -12.01 16.05 -22.34
N ALA A 38 -11.29 15.46 -21.38
CA ALA A 38 -10.45 14.30 -21.63
C ALA A 38 -11.26 13.05 -22.03
N LEU A 39 -12.43 12.84 -21.41
CA LEU A 39 -13.36 11.77 -21.77
C LEU A 39 -14.01 12.01 -23.13
N LEU A 40 -14.45 13.25 -23.41
CA LEU A 40 -14.96 13.63 -24.73
C LEU A 40 -13.92 13.43 -25.83
N ASP A 41 -12.67 13.85 -25.61
CA ASP A 41 -11.56 13.62 -26.53
C ASP A 41 -11.24 12.14 -26.74
N ALA A 42 -11.38 11.30 -25.72
CA ALA A 42 -11.21 9.86 -25.88
C ALA A 42 -12.33 9.25 -26.73
N ALA A 43 -13.58 9.67 -26.52
CA ALA A 43 -14.72 9.29 -27.36
C ALA A 43 -14.53 9.74 -28.81
N LEU A 44 -14.05 10.98 -29.04
CA LEU A 44 -13.71 11.53 -30.35
C LEU A 44 -12.63 10.69 -31.07
N ARG A 45 -11.57 10.33 -30.38
CA ARG A 45 -10.53 9.47 -30.97
C ARG A 45 -11.09 8.10 -31.34
N ARG A 46 -11.91 7.52 -30.50
CA ARG A 46 -12.57 6.23 -30.77
C ARG A 46 -13.49 6.32 -31.97
N ALA A 47 -14.34 7.38 -32.05
CA ALA A 47 -15.26 7.61 -33.18
C ALA A 47 -14.53 7.69 -34.50
N ARG A 48 -13.44 8.46 -34.59
CA ARG A 48 -12.61 8.57 -35.81
C ARG A 48 -12.04 7.21 -36.25
N VAL A 49 -11.53 6.41 -35.34
CA VAL A 49 -11.02 5.06 -35.63
C VAL A 49 -12.14 4.13 -36.10
N SER A 50 -13.37 4.32 -35.61
CA SER A 50 -14.54 3.52 -36.01
C SER A 50 -15.23 4.04 -37.29
N GLY A 51 -14.67 5.03 -37.98
CA GLY A 51 -15.25 5.55 -39.20
C GLY A 51 -16.50 6.41 -38.98
N VAL A 52 -16.72 6.94 -37.78
CA VAL A 52 -17.85 7.82 -37.45
C VAL A 52 -17.49 9.26 -37.78
N ARG A 53 -18.39 9.96 -38.50
CA ARG A 53 -18.22 11.38 -38.76
C ARG A 53 -18.44 12.19 -37.50
N VAL A 54 -17.55 13.17 -37.22
CA VAL A 54 -17.57 13.94 -35.97
C VAL A 54 -17.79 15.41 -36.25
N LEU A 55 -18.78 16.03 -35.59
CA LEU A 55 -18.96 17.47 -35.50
C LEU A 55 -18.72 17.90 -34.04
N ARG A 56 -17.94 18.94 -33.83
CA ARG A 56 -17.57 19.45 -32.49
C ARG A 56 -17.86 20.92 -32.34
N ALA A 57 -18.42 21.33 -31.22
CA ALA A 57 -18.47 22.70 -30.76
C ALA A 57 -17.89 22.78 -29.33
N GLU A 58 -17.25 23.91 -29.02
CA GLU A 58 -16.72 24.24 -27.72
C GLU A 58 -17.21 25.60 -27.27
N GLY A 59 -17.86 25.66 -26.11
CA GLY A 59 -18.44 26.90 -25.61
C GLY A 59 -17.35 27.88 -25.17
N SER A 60 -17.53 29.16 -25.54
CA SER A 60 -16.67 30.26 -25.10
C SER A 60 -17.52 31.32 -24.41
N GLU A 61 -17.07 31.76 -23.22
CA GLU A 61 -17.76 32.78 -22.45
C GLU A 61 -17.97 34.07 -23.23
N SER A 62 -16.99 34.46 -24.06
CA SER A 62 -17.08 35.64 -24.94
C SER A 62 -18.12 35.52 -26.06
N GLU A 63 -18.50 34.30 -26.46
CA GLU A 63 -19.45 34.02 -27.53
C GLU A 63 -20.84 33.59 -27.03
N ALA A 64 -21.01 33.39 -25.75
CA ALA A 64 -22.25 32.92 -25.12
C ALA A 64 -23.48 33.84 -25.39
N SER A 65 -23.23 35.12 -25.66
CA SER A 65 -24.26 36.10 -26.03
C SER A 65 -24.54 36.21 -27.54
N LEU A 66 -23.73 35.54 -28.39
CA LEU A 66 -23.87 35.59 -29.83
C LEU A 66 -24.81 34.47 -30.30
N ALA A 67 -26.03 34.84 -30.72
CA ALA A 67 -27.02 33.86 -31.14
C ALA A 67 -26.50 33.00 -32.30
N PHE A 68 -26.71 31.68 -32.20
CA PHE A 68 -26.30 30.65 -33.13
C PHE A 68 -24.79 30.47 -33.35
N SER A 69 -23.94 31.09 -32.53
CA SER A 69 -22.48 30.90 -32.59
C SER A 69 -22.10 29.43 -32.42
N GLY A 70 -22.74 28.72 -31.48
CA GLY A 70 -22.54 27.30 -31.25
C GLY A 70 -22.92 26.42 -32.43
N LEU A 71 -24.06 26.71 -33.10
CA LEU A 71 -24.44 26.00 -34.32
C LEU A 71 -23.50 26.32 -35.48
N HIS A 72 -23.09 27.57 -35.66
CA HIS A 72 -22.12 27.95 -36.69
C HIS A 72 -20.82 27.15 -36.56
N GLN A 73 -20.29 27.02 -35.32
CA GLN A 73 -19.09 26.23 -35.04
C GLN A 73 -19.33 24.72 -35.31
N LEU A 74 -20.45 24.16 -34.84
CA LEU A 74 -20.80 22.74 -34.97
C LEU A 74 -20.95 22.33 -36.43
N LEU A 75 -21.64 23.14 -37.23
CA LEU A 75 -22.03 22.83 -38.62
C LEU A 75 -20.98 23.19 -39.67
N ARG A 76 -19.90 23.87 -39.28
CA ARG A 76 -18.82 24.28 -40.19
C ARG A 76 -18.32 23.16 -41.11
N PRO A 77 -18.10 21.89 -40.61
CA PRO A 77 -17.62 20.79 -41.46
C PRO A 77 -18.65 20.30 -42.51
N VAL A 78 -19.93 20.62 -42.33
CA VAL A 78 -21.03 20.18 -43.19
C VAL A 78 -21.78 21.39 -43.84
N ALA A 79 -21.20 22.57 -43.79
CA ALA A 79 -21.82 23.80 -44.29
C ALA A 79 -22.26 23.72 -45.75
N ALA A 80 -21.49 23.01 -46.61
CA ALA A 80 -21.86 22.81 -48.04
C ALA A 80 -23.14 21.96 -48.20
N ALA A 81 -23.56 21.18 -47.20
CA ALA A 81 -24.81 20.43 -47.28
C ALA A 81 -26.06 21.31 -47.05
N VAL A 82 -25.89 22.51 -46.49
CA VAL A 82 -26.98 23.48 -46.30
C VAL A 82 -27.63 23.85 -47.65
N ASP A 83 -26.85 23.90 -48.74
CA ASP A 83 -27.36 24.24 -50.07
C ASP A 83 -28.32 23.20 -50.66
N ARG A 84 -28.32 21.97 -50.15
CA ARG A 84 -29.20 20.86 -50.54
C ARG A 84 -30.55 20.88 -49.86
N LEU A 85 -30.68 21.66 -48.79
CA LEU A 85 -31.93 21.77 -48.05
C LEU A 85 -33.03 22.44 -48.87
N PRO A 86 -34.33 22.11 -48.62
CA PRO A 86 -35.45 22.86 -49.18
C PRO A 86 -35.30 24.36 -48.93
N GLU A 87 -35.71 25.18 -49.94
CA GLU A 87 -35.43 26.63 -49.97
C GLU A 87 -35.75 27.35 -48.65
N ARG A 88 -36.94 27.09 -48.06
CA ARG A 88 -37.33 27.75 -46.81
C ARG A 88 -36.41 27.36 -45.65
N GLN A 89 -36.01 26.08 -45.57
CA GLN A 89 -35.12 25.57 -44.55
C GLN A 89 -33.69 26.12 -44.71
N ARG A 90 -33.20 26.13 -45.97
CA ARG A 90 -31.91 26.70 -46.34
C ARG A 90 -31.83 28.18 -45.97
N THR A 91 -32.84 28.96 -46.31
CA THR A 91 -32.86 30.40 -46.00
C THR A 91 -32.87 30.65 -44.52
N ALA A 92 -33.68 29.92 -43.74
CA ALA A 92 -33.72 30.08 -42.29
C ALA A 92 -32.38 29.69 -41.62
N LEU A 93 -31.78 28.56 -42.01
CA LEU A 93 -30.53 28.12 -41.44
C LEU A 93 -29.34 28.98 -41.85
N ALA A 94 -29.25 29.36 -43.12
CA ALA A 94 -28.22 30.27 -43.62
C ALA A 94 -28.32 31.67 -42.98
N GLY A 95 -29.54 32.16 -42.74
CA GLY A 95 -29.76 33.40 -42.01
C GLY A 95 -29.32 33.32 -40.53
N ALA A 96 -29.66 32.21 -39.85
CA ALA A 96 -29.22 31.97 -38.48
C ALA A 96 -27.68 31.86 -38.38
N LEU A 97 -27.04 31.20 -39.34
CA LEU A 97 -25.57 31.05 -39.39
C LEU A 97 -24.84 32.30 -39.92
N GLY A 98 -25.57 33.35 -40.36
CA GLY A 98 -24.97 34.56 -40.91
C GLY A 98 -24.30 34.39 -42.27
N THR A 99 -24.60 33.30 -43.00
CA THR A 99 -24.00 32.97 -44.31
C THR A 99 -24.93 33.33 -45.48
N GLY A 100 -26.18 33.73 -45.20
CA GLY A 100 -27.18 34.13 -46.18
C GLY A 100 -27.54 35.60 -46.09
N PRO A 101 -28.46 36.10 -47.03
CA PRO A 101 -28.97 37.46 -46.94
C PRO A 101 -29.66 37.70 -45.58
N ALA A 102 -29.54 38.93 -45.06
CA ALA A 102 -30.21 39.35 -43.85
C ALA A 102 -31.72 39.12 -43.95
N VAL A 103 -32.28 38.29 -43.08
CA VAL A 103 -33.72 38.04 -42.98
C VAL A 103 -34.33 39.18 -42.16
N GLU A 104 -35.32 39.88 -42.71
CA GLU A 104 -36.08 40.91 -41.99
C GLU A 104 -36.91 40.20 -40.91
N GLY A 105 -36.55 40.44 -39.62
CA GLY A 105 -37.20 39.85 -38.42
C GLY A 105 -36.34 38.85 -37.62
N THR A 106 -36.86 38.41 -36.46
CA THR A 106 -36.24 37.36 -35.67
C THR A 106 -36.30 36.01 -36.36
N PRO A 107 -35.19 35.24 -36.46
CA PRO A 107 -35.22 33.91 -37.05
C PRO A 107 -36.27 33.03 -36.36
N ASP A 108 -37.08 32.33 -37.14
CA ASP A 108 -38.03 31.35 -36.65
C ASP A 108 -37.26 30.14 -36.12
N LEU A 109 -37.11 30.06 -34.80
CA LEU A 109 -36.39 28.98 -34.09
C LEU A 109 -36.89 27.58 -34.43
N MET A 110 -38.20 27.45 -34.71
CA MET A 110 -38.79 26.18 -35.13
C MET A 110 -38.31 25.78 -36.52
N LEU A 111 -38.28 26.75 -37.47
CA LEU A 111 -37.83 26.48 -38.83
C LEU A 111 -36.32 26.20 -38.89
N VAL A 112 -35.51 26.88 -38.05
CA VAL A 112 -34.09 26.59 -37.87
C VAL A 112 -33.90 25.18 -37.29
N GLY A 113 -34.71 24.80 -36.31
CA GLY A 113 -34.71 23.44 -35.73
C GLY A 113 -35.06 22.35 -36.75
N VAL A 114 -36.06 22.60 -37.62
CA VAL A 114 -36.44 21.67 -38.70
C VAL A 114 -35.35 21.60 -39.78
N ALA A 115 -34.72 22.71 -40.12
CA ALA A 115 -33.61 22.74 -41.07
C ALA A 115 -32.38 21.96 -40.51
N LEU A 116 -32.09 22.13 -39.23
CA LEU A 116 -31.05 21.38 -38.53
C LEU A 116 -31.35 19.87 -38.49
N LEU A 117 -32.59 19.49 -38.21
CA LEU A 117 -33.05 18.10 -38.26
C LEU A 117 -32.77 17.49 -39.64
N SER A 118 -33.21 18.13 -40.73
CA SER A 118 -33.00 17.67 -42.11
C SER A 118 -31.50 17.57 -42.44
N LEU A 119 -30.70 18.55 -42.07
CA LEU A 119 -29.25 18.56 -42.31
C LEU A 119 -28.52 17.43 -41.55
N LEU A 120 -28.88 17.21 -40.29
CA LEU A 120 -28.25 16.14 -39.47
C LEU A 120 -28.67 14.76 -39.97
N SER A 121 -29.94 14.55 -40.36
CA SER A 121 -30.42 13.31 -40.94
C SER A 121 -29.67 12.98 -42.24
N GLU A 122 -29.53 13.93 -43.17
CA GLU A 122 -28.76 13.77 -44.41
C GLU A 122 -27.26 13.53 -44.13
N SER A 123 -26.71 14.20 -43.13
CA SER A 123 -25.30 14.08 -42.77
C SER A 123 -24.96 12.75 -42.09
N ALA A 124 -25.94 12.06 -41.50
CA ALA A 124 -25.82 10.77 -40.87
C ALA A 124 -25.90 9.58 -41.83
N ASP A 125 -26.22 9.79 -43.10
CA ASP A 125 -26.29 8.76 -44.14
C ASP A 125 -25.20 9.03 -45.23
N PRO A 126 -24.43 8.01 -45.61
CA PRO A 126 -24.33 6.63 -45.13
C PRO A 126 -23.42 6.46 -43.88
N GLN A 127 -22.79 7.50 -43.41
CA GLN A 127 -21.80 7.50 -42.37
C GLN A 127 -22.39 7.95 -41.03
N PRO A 128 -22.29 7.15 -39.96
CA PRO A 128 -22.74 7.53 -38.62
C PRO A 128 -22.19 8.88 -38.18
N LEU A 129 -22.97 9.63 -37.41
CA LEU A 129 -22.67 10.99 -36.98
C LEU A 129 -22.53 11.07 -35.47
N MET A 130 -21.48 11.70 -35.01
CA MET A 130 -21.27 12.02 -33.59
C MET A 130 -21.15 13.52 -33.40
N LEU A 131 -21.99 14.06 -32.55
CA LEU A 131 -21.96 15.46 -32.13
C LEU A 131 -21.31 15.54 -30.75
N VAL A 132 -20.39 16.46 -30.57
CA VAL A 132 -19.74 16.70 -29.26
C VAL A 132 -19.78 18.18 -28.95
N ILE A 133 -20.33 18.50 -27.79
CA ILE A 133 -20.37 19.87 -27.27
C ILE A 133 -19.59 19.87 -25.96
N ASP A 134 -18.51 20.61 -25.89
CA ASP A 134 -17.76 20.82 -24.66
C ASP A 134 -18.08 22.19 -24.07
N ASP A 135 -18.01 22.30 -22.72
CA ASP A 135 -18.37 23.53 -22.00
C ASP A 135 -19.71 24.14 -22.42
N ALA A 136 -20.76 23.32 -22.51
CA ALA A 136 -22.08 23.67 -22.99
C ALA A 136 -22.73 24.84 -22.24
N GLN A 137 -22.32 25.17 -21.02
CA GLN A 137 -22.76 26.36 -20.27
C GLN A 137 -22.42 27.67 -20.97
N TRP A 138 -21.44 27.66 -21.85
CA TRP A 138 -21.01 28.81 -22.66
C TRP A 138 -21.48 28.75 -24.11
N ILE A 139 -22.31 27.79 -24.49
CA ILE A 139 -22.99 27.76 -25.78
C ILE A 139 -24.24 28.60 -25.69
N ASP A 140 -24.47 29.42 -26.73
CA ASP A 140 -25.64 30.27 -26.80
C ASP A 140 -26.97 29.49 -26.77
N ARG A 141 -27.97 30.08 -26.12
CA ARG A 141 -29.25 29.42 -25.85
C ARG A 141 -29.99 28.99 -27.14
N ALA A 142 -29.94 29.82 -28.21
CA ALA A 142 -30.62 29.51 -29.45
C ALA A 142 -30.05 28.26 -30.12
N SER A 143 -28.72 28.10 -30.09
CA SER A 143 -28.04 26.88 -30.57
C SER A 143 -28.49 25.63 -29.81
N LEU A 144 -28.51 25.70 -28.47
CA LEU A 144 -28.91 24.56 -27.63
C LEU A 144 -30.38 24.17 -27.83
N ASP A 145 -31.27 25.14 -27.92
CA ASP A 145 -32.71 24.91 -28.14
C ASP A 145 -32.99 24.29 -29.52
N ALA A 146 -32.33 24.79 -30.58
CA ALA A 146 -32.46 24.24 -31.94
C ALA A 146 -31.88 22.79 -31.99
N LEU A 147 -30.74 22.53 -31.33
CA LEU A 147 -30.15 21.21 -31.29
C LEU A 147 -31.03 20.22 -30.51
N ALA A 148 -31.56 20.62 -29.38
CA ALA A 148 -32.47 19.78 -28.58
C ALA A 148 -33.77 19.45 -29.35
N PHE A 149 -34.28 20.43 -30.12
CA PHE A 149 -35.43 20.23 -31.01
C PHE A 149 -35.14 19.18 -32.09
N ALA A 150 -33.99 19.26 -32.75
CA ALA A 150 -33.60 18.35 -33.81
C ALA A 150 -33.34 16.92 -33.26
N VAL A 151 -32.51 16.81 -32.25
CA VAL A 151 -32.08 15.50 -31.69
C VAL A 151 -33.26 14.72 -31.07
N LYS A 152 -34.27 15.43 -30.55
CA LYS A 152 -35.49 14.80 -30.02
C LYS A 152 -36.32 14.09 -31.08
N ARG A 153 -36.13 14.42 -32.39
CA ARG A 153 -36.90 13.90 -33.54
C ARG A 153 -36.09 12.98 -34.45
N LEU A 154 -34.82 12.82 -34.18
CA LEU A 154 -33.93 11.90 -34.91
C LEU A 154 -33.99 10.52 -34.25
N ASP A 155 -35.00 9.69 -34.58
CA ASP A 155 -35.21 8.39 -33.94
C ASP A 155 -34.59 7.20 -34.69
N ALA A 156 -34.44 7.29 -35.99
CA ALA A 156 -33.91 6.21 -36.82
C ALA A 156 -32.48 6.43 -37.30
N GLU A 157 -31.97 7.63 -37.24
CA GLU A 157 -30.67 8.01 -37.75
C GLU A 157 -29.55 7.55 -36.79
N PRO A 158 -28.41 7.17 -37.37
CA PRO A 158 -27.23 6.74 -36.58
C PRO A 158 -26.46 7.96 -36.02
N LEU A 159 -27.07 8.63 -35.04
CA LEU A 159 -26.54 9.82 -34.43
C LEU A 159 -26.27 9.61 -32.93
N THR A 160 -25.13 10.08 -32.44
CA THR A 160 -24.76 10.15 -31.02
C THR A 160 -24.43 11.58 -30.64
N LEU A 161 -24.95 12.08 -29.52
CA LEU A 161 -24.64 13.39 -28.95
C LEU A 161 -24.05 13.27 -27.56
N LEU A 162 -22.85 13.84 -27.37
CA LEU A 162 -22.19 13.96 -26.06
C LEU A 162 -22.08 15.45 -25.72
N ILE A 163 -22.47 15.78 -24.48
CA ILE A 163 -22.47 17.16 -23.98
C ILE A 163 -21.69 17.21 -22.69
N GLY A 164 -20.65 18.04 -22.59
CA GLY A 164 -19.92 18.36 -21.36
C GLY A 164 -20.44 19.66 -20.74
N VAL A 165 -20.81 19.62 -19.45
CA VAL A 165 -21.32 20.80 -18.73
C VAL A 165 -20.83 20.75 -17.27
N ARG A 166 -20.69 21.91 -16.60
CA ARG A 166 -20.37 21.95 -15.17
C ARG A 166 -21.52 21.43 -14.32
N THR A 167 -21.21 20.91 -13.13
CA THR A 167 -22.18 20.25 -12.25
C THR A 167 -23.37 21.17 -11.92
N ASP A 168 -23.10 22.40 -11.53
CA ASP A 168 -24.10 23.35 -11.01
C ASP A 168 -24.74 24.22 -12.13
N ASP A 169 -24.20 24.17 -13.34
CA ASP A 169 -24.72 25.00 -14.47
C ASP A 169 -25.97 24.35 -15.07
N PRO A 170 -27.09 25.09 -15.19
CA PRO A 170 -28.29 24.56 -15.75
C PRO A 170 -28.15 24.36 -17.28
N LEU A 171 -28.70 23.28 -17.78
CA LEU A 171 -28.78 23.01 -19.21
C LEU A 171 -30.25 22.70 -19.57
N PRO A 172 -31.19 23.70 -19.51
CA PRO A 172 -32.62 23.43 -19.50
C PRO A 172 -33.15 22.71 -20.74
N ALA A 173 -32.48 22.89 -21.90
CA ALA A 173 -32.81 22.19 -23.13
C ALA A 173 -32.62 20.67 -23.03
N PHE A 174 -31.71 20.22 -22.15
CA PHE A 174 -31.30 18.82 -22.02
C PHE A 174 -31.56 18.18 -20.64
N ASP A 175 -31.81 18.95 -19.58
CA ASP A 175 -31.87 18.45 -18.20
C ASP A 175 -33.03 17.48 -17.90
N ARG A 176 -34.11 17.55 -18.61
CA ARG A 176 -35.34 16.81 -18.26
C ARG A 176 -35.56 15.52 -19.04
N HIS A 177 -34.83 15.25 -20.11
CA HIS A 177 -35.18 14.19 -21.05
C HIS A 177 -34.01 13.23 -21.35
N TRP A 178 -32.80 13.58 -20.98
CA TRP A 178 -31.61 12.86 -21.38
C TRP A 178 -30.81 12.32 -20.18
N PRO A 179 -30.21 11.13 -20.30
CA PRO A 179 -29.39 10.58 -19.24
C PRO A 179 -28.18 11.47 -18.98
N ALA A 180 -27.88 11.64 -17.69
CA ALA A 180 -26.71 12.35 -17.23
C ALA A 180 -25.73 11.40 -16.55
N LEU A 181 -24.43 11.65 -16.74
CA LEU A 181 -23.34 10.99 -16.07
C LEU A 181 -22.55 12.03 -15.27
N THR A 182 -22.67 11.99 -13.95
CA THR A 182 -21.94 12.90 -13.06
C THR A 182 -20.57 12.31 -12.73
N LEU A 183 -19.50 13.06 -13.03
CA LEU A 183 -18.13 12.68 -12.73
C LEU A 183 -17.78 13.05 -11.30
N ALA A 184 -17.69 12.06 -10.44
CA ALA A 184 -17.18 12.23 -9.08
C ALA A 184 -15.66 12.51 -9.10
N PRO A 185 -15.05 13.06 -8.05
CA PRO A 185 -13.60 13.06 -7.87
C PRO A 185 -13.00 11.65 -8.00
N LEU A 186 -11.74 11.54 -8.40
CA LEU A 186 -11.03 10.25 -8.42
C LEU A 186 -10.91 9.72 -7.00
N ASP A 187 -11.05 8.41 -6.84
CA ASP A 187 -10.72 7.75 -5.58
C ASP A 187 -9.21 7.82 -5.27
N ALA A 188 -8.82 7.52 -4.03
CA ALA A 188 -7.43 7.62 -3.60
C ALA A 188 -6.47 6.75 -4.42
N ALA A 189 -6.91 5.57 -4.85
CA ALA A 189 -6.09 4.66 -5.64
C ALA A 189 -5.89 5.18 -7.07
N ALA A 190 -6.94 5.68 -7.72
CA ALA A 190 -6.86 6.27 -9.05
C ALA A 190 -6.06 7.59 -9.04
N ALA A 191 -6.25 8.43 -8.01
CA ALA A 191 -5.48 9.65 -7.82
C ALA A 191 -3.98 9.33 -7.65
N GLY A 192 -3.64 8.31 -6.85
CA GLY A 192 -2.29 7.81 -6.70
C GLY A 192 -1.69 7.35 -8.03
N ARG A 193 -2.40 6.49 -8.78
CA ARG A 193 -1.96 6.03 -10.11
C ARG A 193 -1.79 7.17 -11.12
N LEU A 194 -2.59 8.23 -11.02
CA LEU A 194 -2.45 9.39 -11.90
C LEU A 194 -1.16 10.16 -11.59
N LEU A 195 -0.82 10.33 -10.31
CA LEU A 195 0.44 10.95 -9.88
C LEU A 195 1.66 10.13 -10.28
N ASP A 196 1.62 8.81 -10.14
CA ASP A 196 2.73 7.90 -10.49
C ASP A 196 3.07 7.93 -11.99
N ARG A 197 2.13 8.37 -12.82
CA ARG A 197 2.34 8.55 -14.27
C ARG A 197 2.90 9.91 -14.66
N GLN A 198 3.03 10.84 -13.72
CA GLN A 198 3.66 12.11 -14.02
C GLN A 198 5.17 11.95 -14.15
N PRO A 199 5.86 12.63 -15.09
CA PRO A 199 7.31 12.51 -15.30
C PRO A 199 8.14 12.84 -14.06
N TYR A 200 7.59 13.63 -13.15
CA TYR A 200 8.21 14.05 -11.87
C TYR A 200 7.18 13.91 -10.75
N GLY A 201 6.58 12.73 -10.62
CA GLY A 201 5.58 12.47 -9.57
C GLY A 201 6.21 12.71 -8.18
N PRO A 202 5.58 13.52 -7.33
CA PRO A 202 6.07 13.74 -5.98
C PRO A 202 5.99 12.46 -5.16
N THR A 203 6.98 12.26 -4.28
CA THR A 203 7.06 11.12 -3.37
C THR A 203 6.91 11.55 -1.92
N GLY A 204 6.72 10.60 -1.01
CA GLY A 204 6.71 10.84 0.43
C GLY A 204 5.68 11.87 0.88
N ARG A 205 6.12 12.81 1.70
CA ARG A 205 5.31 13.88 2.29
C ARG A 205 4.62 14.77 1.24
N VAL A 206 5.38 15.15 0.20
CA VAL A 206 4.87 16.05 -0.85
C VAL A 206 3.76 15.36 -1.64
N ARG A 207 3.89 14.07 -1.90
CA ARG A 207 2.82 13.25 -2.51
C ARG A 207 1.55 13.28 -1.67
N GLY A 208 1.67 13.10 -0.36
CA GLY A 208 0.54 13.17 0.57
C GLY A 208 -0.17 14.53 0.51
N GLN A 209 0.59 15.62 0.55
CA GLN A 209 0.05 16.98 0.44
C GLN A 209 -0.68 17.23 -0.89
N VAL A 210 -0.10 16.78 -2.01
CA VAL A 210 -0.73 16.92 -3.33
C VAL A 210 -2.01 16.13 -3.40
N LEU A 211 -2.04 14.89 -2.91
CA LEU A 211 -3.26 14.06 -2.90
C LEU A 211 -4.38 14.69 -2.05
N GLU A 212 -4.03 15.17 -0.86
CA GLU A 212 -4.97 15.82 0.05
C GLU A 212 -5.53 17.12 -0.55
N GLN A 213 -4.65 17.99 -1.04
CA GLN A 213 -5.04 19.29 -1.57
C GLN A 213 -5.79 19.21 -2.91
N ALA A 214 -5.46 18.24 -3.76
CA ALA A 214 -6.16 18.00 -5.02
C ALA A 214 -7.55 17.40 -4.82
N ALA A 215 -7.81 16.73 -3.68
CA ALA A 215 -9.09 16.10 -3.33
C ALA A 215 -9.68 15.24 -4.46
N GLY A 216 -8.83 14.49 -5.17
CA GLY A 216 -9.22 13.64 -6.30
C GLY A 216 -9.53 14.39 -7.61
N ASN A 217 -9.28 15.70 -7.70
CA ASN A 217 -9.44 16.46 -8.95
C ASN A 217 -8.24 16.22 -9.88
N PRO A 218 -8.42 15.62 -11.08
CA PRO A 218 -7.32 15.27 -11.98
C PRO A 218 -6.43 16.45 -12.41
N LEU A 219 -7.03 17.61 -12.71
CA LEU A 219 -6.26 18.80 -13.10
C LEU A 219 -5.40 19.28 -11.94
N ALA A 220 -5.98 19.34 -10.75
CA ALA A 220 -5.26 19.73 -9.54
C ALA A 220 -4.11 18.77 -9.23
N LEU A 221 -4.30 17.47 -9.36
CA LEU A 221 -3.24 16.48 -9.18
C LEU A 221 -2.04 16.73 -10.10
N VAL A 222 -2.30 16.97 -11.39
CA VAL A 222 -1.23 17.21 -12.38
C VAL A 222 -0.52 18.54 -12.13
N GLU A 223 -1.28 19.61 -11.89
CA GLU A 223 -0.71 20.94 -11.75
C GLU A 223 -0.02 21.15 -10.40
N LEU A 224 -0.56 20.61 -9.29
CA LEU A 224 0.10 20.67 -7.99
C LEU A 224 1.38 19.81 -7.96
N ALA A 225 1.37 18.64 -8.64
CA ALA A 225 2.58 17.83 -8.78
C ALA A 225 3.69 18.60 -9.50
N ARG A 226 3.34 19.34 -10.55
CA ARG A 226 4.30 20.21 -11.27
C ARG A 226 4.80 21.35 -10.40
N ALA A 227 3.93 22.01 -9.64
CA ALA A 227 4.30 23.10 -8.74
C ALA A 227 5.19 22.64 -7.58
N ALA A 228 4.96 21.44 -7.08
CA ALA A 228 5.73 20.86 -5.99
C ALA A 228 7.21 20.59 -6.35
N THR A 229 7.56 20.54 -7.64
CA THR A 229 8.95 20.40 -8.11
C THR A 229 9.68 21.73 -8.25
N SER A 230 9.02 22.86 -8.04
CA SER A 230 9.63 24.19 -8.15
C SER A 230 10.26 24.62 -6.82
N PRO A 231 11.52 25.16 -6.80
CA PRO A 231 12.14 25.64 -5.59
C PRO A 231 11.41 26.88 -5.05
N GLY A 232 10.88 26.82 -3.83
CA GLY A 232 10.26 27.97 -3.16
C GLY A 232 8.94 27.71 -2.42
N GLY A 233 8.44 26.45 -2.38
CA GLY A 233 7.25 26.11 -1.60
C GLY A 233 7.53 26.10 -0.10
N SER A 234 6.73 26.83 0.71
CA SER A 234 6.81 26.74 2.17
C SER A 234 6.33 25.36 2.62
N PRO A 235 7.10 24.61 3.41
CA PRO A 235 6.77 23.22 3.77
C PRO A 235 5.53 23.06 4.66
N ASN A 236 4.97 24.16 5.17
CA ASN A 236 3.92 24.15 6.22
C ASN A 236 2.65 24.91 5.87
N GLY A 237 2.47 25.36 4.62
CA GLY A 237 1.26 26.04 4.14
C GLY A 237 0.57 25.31 2.99
N PRO A 238 -0.61 25.79 2.55
CA PRO A 238 -1.21 25.29 1.30
C PRO A 238 -0.21 25.48 0.15
N LEU A 239 -0.10 24.47 -0.73
CA LEU A 239 0.75 24.58 -1.91
C LEU A 239 0.28 25.73 -2.79
N PRO A 240 1.19 26.56 -3.37
CA PRO A 240 0.80 27.63 -4.29
C PRO A 240 0.10 27.03 -5.51
N LEU A 241 -0.93 27.73 -5.98
CA LEU A 241 -1.63 27.31 -7.19
C LEU A 241 -0.84 27.73 -8.42
N PRO A 242 -0.67 26.84 -9.41
CA PRO A 242 -0.19 27.24 -10.73
C PRO A 242 -1.13 28.26 -11.37
N GLY A 243 -0.60 29.20 -12.15
CA GLY A 243 -1.35 30.32 -12.72
C GLY A 243 -2.64 29.96 -13.46
N ARG A 244 -2.73 28.73 -14.01
CA ARG A 244 -3.96 28.21 -14.64
C ARG A 244 -5.12 28.01 -13.65
N LEU A 245 -4.82 27.57 -12.42
CA LEU A 245 -5.83 27.38 -11.36
C LEU A 245 -6.12 28.71 -10.65
N GLU A 246 -5.12 29.59 -10.52
CA GLU A 246 -5.32 30.94 -9.96
C GLU A 246 -6.36 31.74 -10.78
N HIS A 247 -6.29 31.71 -12.10
CA HIS A 247 -7.24 32.45 -12.96
C HIS A 247 -8.69 31.96 -12.80
N ILE A 248 -8.91 30.67 -12.53
CA ILE A 248 -10.25 30.12 -12.34
C ILE A 248 -10.94 30.69 -11.09
N PHE A 249 -10.16 31.00 -10.06
CA PHE A 249 -10.70 31.48 -8.78
C PHE A 249 -10.52 32.99 -8.57
N ALA A 250 -9.55 33.64 -9.22
CA ALA A 250 -9.22 35.05 -9.02
C ALA A 250 -10.38 36.00 -9.36
N ALA A 251 -11.11 35.72 -10.44
CA ALA A 251 -12.26 36.53 -10.83
C ALA A 251 -13.34 36.57 -9.74
N ARG A 252 -13.60 35.43 -9.07
CA ARG A 252 -14.61 35.35 -8.00
C ARG A 252 -14.18 36.05 -6.71
N LEU A 253 -12.88 36.13 -6.43
CA LEU A 253 -12.32 36.79 -5.24
C LEU A 253 -12.32 38.32 -5.40
N ALA A 254 -12.12 38.85 -6.61
CA ALA A 254 -12.02 40.28 -6.88
C ALA A 254 -13.33 41.06 -6.67
N GLU A 255 -14.48 40.38 -6.75
CA GLU A 255 -15.82 40.97 -6.60
C GLU A 255 -16.34 41.02 -5.16
N LEU A 256 -15.60 40.38 -4.20
CA LEU A 256 -16.05 40.26 -2.82
C LEU A 256 -15.83 41.54 -1.99
N PRO A 257 -16.75 41.84 -1.05
CA PRO A 257 -16.52 42.90 -0.07
C PRO A 257 -15.26 42.63 0.76
N ALA A 258 -14.55 43.69 1.14
CA ALA A 258 -13.29 43.58 1.92
C ALA A 258 -13.47 42.82 3.24
N SER A 259 -14.63 42.96 3.91
CA SER A 259 -14.95 42.22 5.11
C SER A 259 -15.09 40.71 4.86
N THR A 260 -15.74 40.32 3.76
CA THR A 260 -15.86 38.93 3.33
C THR A 260 -14.50 38.34 2.95
N ALA A 261 -13.68 39.08 2.21
CA ALA A 261 -12.33 38.68 1.85
C ALA A 261 -11.43 38.45 3.08
N GLN A 262 -11.54 39.30 4.10
CA GLN A 262 -10.82 39.13 5.37
C GLN A 262 -11.28 37.87 6.12
N LEU A 263 -12.59 37.59 6.19
CA LEU A 263 -13.12 36.37 6.81
C LEU A 263 -12.67 35.11 6.06
N LEU A 264 -12.67 35.15 4.72
CA LEU A 264 -12.15 34.05 3.91
C LEU A 264 -10.66 33.83 4.14
N LEU A 265 -9.86 34.87 4.33
CA LEU A 265 -8.44 34.76 4.64
C LEU A 265 -8.20 34.12 6.02
N LEU A 266 -8.97 34.50 7.04
CA LEU A 266 -8.92 33.88 8.36
C LEU A 266 -9.29 32.39 8.26
N LEU A 267 -10.36 32.07 7.54
CA LEU A 267 -10.75 30.68 7.28
C LEU A 267 -9.67 29.90 6.53
N ALA A 268 -9.01 30.54 5.55
CA ALA A 268 -7.92 29.93 4.79
C ALA A 268 -6.67 29.69 5.62
N ALA A 269 -6.37 30.56 6.58
CA ALA A 269 -5.24 30.44 7.50
C ALA A 269 -5.44 29.38 8.60
N MET A 270 -6.67 28.91 8.83
CA MET A 270 -6.98 27.88 9.83
C MET A 270 -6.71 26.47 9.30
N ASP A 271 -6.16 25.59 10.13
CA ASP A 271 -5.97 24.17 9.80
C ASP A 271 -7.26 23.35 9.89
N THR A 272 -8.25 23.81 10.64
CA THR A 272 -9.54 23.13 10.81
C THR A 272 -10.71 24.10 10.59
N ALA A 273 -11.78 23.56 10.03
CA ALA A 273 -13.02 24.31 9.76
C ALA A 273 -13.85 24.63 11.02
N ASP A 274 -13.22 24.92 12.16
CA ASP A 274 -13.90 25.17 13.41
C ASP A 274 -14.32 26.64 13.50
N SER A 275 -15.60 26.87 13.19
CA SER A 275 -16.22 28.20 13.25
C SER A 275 -16.27 28.79 14.65
N ALA A 276 -16.10 27.97 15.70
CA ALA A 276 -16.07 28.45 17.07
C ALA A 276 -14.89 29.39 17.31
N VAL A 277 -13.75 29.14 16.64
CA VAL A 277 -12.55 30.00 16.72
C VAL A 277 -12.76 31.36 16.03
N LEU A 278 -13.49 31.39 14.89
CA LEU A 278 -13.83 32.64 14.23
C LEU A 278 -14.79 33.51 15.08
N ALA A 279 -15.68 32.87 15.83
CA ALA A 279 -16.58 33.57 16.77
C ALA A 279 -15.81 34.13 17.99
N VAL A 280 -14.77 33.43 18.48
CA VAL A 280 -13.91 33.87 19.58
C VAL A 280 -12.97 35.02 19.17
N ALA A 281 -12.59 35.09 17.88
CA ALA A 281 -11.73 36.14 17.36
C ALA A 281 -12.31 37.56 17.45
N GLY A 282 -13.54 37.72 18.01
CA GLY A 282 -14.12 39.02 18.38
C GLY A 282 -14.22 39.99 17.22
N LEU A 283 -14.28 39.48 15.96
CA LEU A 283 -14.39 40.36 14.82
C LEU A 283 -15.77 41.01 14.80
N PRO A 284 -15.83 42.35 14.91
CA PRO A 284 -17.12 43.06 14.81
C PRO A 284 -17.69 42.78 13.41
N GLY A 285 -18.83 42.07 13.36
CA GLY A 285 -19.50 41.79 12.10
C GLY A 285 -19.46 40.34 11.58
N VAL A 286 -19.07 39.35 12.40
CA VAL A 286 -19.33 37.92 12.11
C VAL A 286 -20.81 37.58 12.30
N GLU A 287 -21.69 38.45 11.84
CA GLU A 287 -23.10 38.16 11.62
C GLU A 287 -23.20 37.21 10.41
N ASP A 288 -24.26 36.41 10.37
CA ASP A 288 -24.56 35.46 9.25
C ASP A 288 -24.53 36.16 7.88
N THR A 289 -24.75 37.45 7.81
CA THR A 289 -24.75 38.28 6.62
C THR A 289 -23.34 38.45 5.98
N ALA A 290 -22.25 38.39 6.75
CA ALA A 290 -20.89 38.60 6.22
C ALA A 290 -20.37 37.43 5.36
N TRP A 291 -20.89 36.21 5.53
CA TRP A 291 -20.57 35.05 4.73
C TRP A 291 -21.38 34.96 3.43
N ARG A 292 -22.51 35.61 3.36
CA ARG A 292 -23.45 35.51 2.25
C ARG A 292 -22.82 35.79 0.86
N PRO A 293 -21.99 36.82 0.68
CA PRO A 293 -21.36 37.03 -0.63
C PRO A 293 -20.42 35.85 -1.04
N ALA A 294 -19.75 35.23 -0.09
CA ALA A 294 -18.89 34.07 -0.35
C ALA A 294 -19.70 32.80 -0.62
N GLU A 295 -20.86 32.64 -0.01
CA GLU A 295 -21.80 31.55 -0.30
C GLU A 295 -22.42 31.71 -1.68
N GLU A 296 -22.88 32.91 -2.03
CA GLU A 296 -23.44 33.23 -3.35
C GLU A 296 -22.39 33.04 -4.46
N ALA A 297 -21.11 33.34 -4.19
CA ALA A 297 -20.01 33.09 -5.09
C ALA A 297 -19.59 31.60 -5.15
N GLY A 298 -20.20 30.72 -4.34
CA GLY A 298 -19.89 29.29 -4.31
C GLY A 298 -18.52 28.96 -3.73
N LEU A 299 -17.87 29.87 -3.00
CA LEU A 299 -16.54 29.68 -2.40
C LEU A 299 -16.59 28.89 -1.11
N VAL A 300 -17.66 29.08 -0.33
CA VAL A 300 -17.86 28.38 0.95
C VAL A 300 -19.22 27.73 1.01
N ARG A 301 -19.34 26.71 1.86
CA ARG A 301 -20.61 26.05 2.21
C ARG A 301 -20.78 26.10 3.72
N ARG A 302 -21.97 26.44 4.19
CA ARG A 302 -22.33 26.43 5.59
C ARG A 302 -23.17 25.20 5.94
N THR A 303 -22.84 24.58 7.06
CA THR A 303 -23.63 23.48 7.64
C THR A 303 -23.82 23.80 9.12
N GLY A 304 -24.94 24.38 9.46
CA GLY A 304 -25.19 24.93 10.82
C GLY A 304 -24.20 26.08 11.12
N ARG A 305 -23.39 25.92 12.15
CA ARG A 305 -22.36 26.91 12.55
C ARG A 305 -21.02 26.72 11.85
N ALA A 306 -20.82 25.63 11.12
CA ALA A 306 -19.55 25.35 10.46
C ALA A 306 -19.51 25.95 9.04
N VAL A 307 -18.45 26.68 8.75
CA VAL A 307 -18.14 27.21 7.41
C VAL A 307 -16.95 26.45 6.84
N ARG A 308 -17.05 25.99 5.61
CA ARG A 308 -15.98 25.26 4.91
C ARG A 308 -15.84 25.77 3.48
N PHE A 309 -14.63 25.75 2.94
CA PHE A 309 -14.45 25.95 1.51
C PHE A 309 -15.17 24.85 0.73
N GLY A 310 -15.77 25.24 -0.41
CA GLY A 310 -16.41 24.30 -1.32
C GLY A 310 -15.42 23.31 -1.94
N HIS A 311 -14.16 23.71 -2.09
CA HIS A 311 -13.06 22.87 -2.55
C HIS A 311 -11.74 23.30 -1.88
N PRO A 312 -10.81 22.37 -1.56
CA PRO A 312 -9.50 22.70 -0.97
C PRO A 312 -8.68 23.70 -1.77
N LEU A 313 -8.78 23.67 -3.11
CA LEU A 313 -8.09 24.65 -3.98
C LEU A 313 -8.55 26.09 -3.76
N MET A 314 -9.80 26.32 -3.37
CA MET A 314 -10.31 27.65 -3.05
C MET A 314 -9.61 28.22 -1.81
N ARG A 315 -9.30 27.36 -0.81
CA ARG A 315 -8.48 27.72 0.33
C ARG A 315 -7.11 28.27 -0.09
N SER A 316 -6.42 27.52 -0.96
CA SER A 316 -5.11 27.95 -1.49
C SER A 316 -5.21 29.24 -2.28
N ALA A 317 -6.22 29.38 -3.15
CA ALA A 317 -6.44 30.60 -3.92
C ALA A 317 -6.59 31.82 -3.02
N VAL A 318 -7.46 31.75 -2.02
CA VAL A 318 -7.69 32.84 -1.06
C VAL A 318 -6.41 33.20 -0.29
N TYR A 319 -5.71 32.18 0.19
CA TYR A 319 -4.51 32.38 1.00
C TYR A 319 -3.37 33.04 0.22
N HIS A 320 -3.12 32.57 -1.00
CA HIS A 320 -2.01 33.07 -1.81
C HIS A 320 -2.31 34.39 -2.54
N ALA A 321 -3.60 34.68 -2.83
CA ALA A 321 -4.01 35.97 -3.34
C ALA A 321 -3.82 37.13 -2.34
N ALA A 322 -3.82 36.83 -1.03
CA ALA A 322 -3.62 37.84 0.00
C ALA A 322 -2.16 38.31 0.09
N SER A 323 -1.92 39.57 0.40
CA SER A 323 -0.59 40.12 0.62
C SER A 323 0.08 39.47 1.84
N HIS A 324 1.43 39.49 1.89
CA HIS A 324 2.19 38.97 3.02
C HIS A 324 1.73 39.57 4.35
N ASP A 325 1.53 40.89 4.39
CA ASP A 325 1.10 41.61 5.60
C ASP A 325 -0.31 41.21 6.03
N ALA A 326 -1.24 41.01 5.08
CA ALA A 326 -2.57 40.54 5.38
C ALA A 326 -2.56 39.12 5.96
N ARG A 327 -1.75 38.22 5.41
CA ARG A 327 -1.58 36.85 5.94
C ARG A 327 -1.01 36.87 7.35
N ARG A 328 0.04 37.67 7.57
CA ARG A 328 0.66 37.86 8.88
C ARG A 328 -0.35 38.38 9.92
N ALA A 329 -1.12 39.42 9.57
CA ALA A 329 -2.15 39.96 10.44
C ALA A 329 -3.23 38.91 10.77
N ALA A 330 -3.66 38.14 9.78
CA ALA A 330 -4.62 37.05 9.99
C ALA A 330 -4.09 35.99 10.98
N HIS A 331 -2.83 35.58 10.84
CA HIS A 331 -2.23 34.61 11.76
C HIS A 331 -2.08 35.17 13.19
N LEU A 332 -1.75 36.43 13.37
CA LEU A 332 -1.68 37.05 14.72
C LEU A 332 -3.08 37.08 15.38
N VAL A 333 -4.10 37.46 14.65
CA VAL A 333 -5.49 37.46 15.15
C VAL A 333 -5.90 36.04 15.60
N LEU A 334 -5.56 35.02 14.80
CA LEU A 334 -5.85 33.63 15.15
C LEU A 334 -5.03 33.14 16.37
N ALA A 335 -3.74 33.55 16.47
CA ALA A 335 -2.92 33.19 17.62
C ALA A 335 -3.50 33.73 18.93
N ASP A 336 -3.98 34.97 18.91
CA ASP A 336 -4.57 35.61 20.08
C ASP A 336 -5.93 34.97 20.46
N ALA A 337 -6.75 34.61 19.46
CA ALA A 337 -8.01 33.93 19.65
C ALA A 337 -7.88 32.47 20.18
N LEU A 338 -6.71 31.83 19.95
CA LEU A 338 -6.45 30.43 20.31
C LEU A 338 -5.62 30.28 21.60
N GLY A 339 -5.70 31.23 22.53
CA GLY A 339 -4.91 31.25 23.78
C GLY A 339 -4.97 29.93 24.58
N ASP A 340 -6.10 29.22 24.56
CA ASP A 340 -6.33 27.96 25.26
C ASP A 340 -5.81 26.72 24.48
N ALA A 341 -5.29 26.90 23.24
CA ALA A 341 -4.78 25.84 22.40
C ALA A 341 -3.29 26.08 22.04
N PRO A 342 -2.33 25.80 22.95
CA PRO A 342 -0.94 26.21 22.83
C PRO A 342 -0.24 25.70 21.56
N ASP A 343 -0.62 24.52 21.06
CA ASP A 343 -0.06 23.96 19.83
C ASP A 343 -0.46 24.79 18.60
N ARG A 344 -1.74 25.10 18.48
CA ARG A 344 -2.28 25.91 17.38
C ARG A 344 -1.77 27.36 17.46
N CYS A 345 -1.72 27.93 18.65
CA CYS A 345 -1.14 29.25 18.87
C CYS A 345 0.33 29.32 18.42
N ALA A 346 1.16 28.32 18.76
CA ALA A 346 2.56 28.25 18.33
C ALA A 346 2.69 28.23 16.80
N TRP A 347 1.86 27.46 16.10
CA TRP A 347 1.88 27.41 14.62
C TRP A 347 1.47 28.74 13.98
N HIS A 348 0.44 29.42 14.50
CA HIS A 348 0.04 30.71 13.96
C HIS A 348 1.09 31.80 14.24
N ARG A 349 1.71 31.80 15.41
CA ARG A 349 2.85 32.70 15.68
C ARG A 349 4.04 32.42 14.77
N ALA A 350 4.33 31.15 14.51
CA ALA A 350 5.38 30.75 13.57
C ALA A 350 5.09 31.18 12.13
N ALA A 351 3.83 31.12 11.70
CA ALA A 351 3.42 31.61 10.38
C ALA A 351 3.47 33.14 10.26
N ALA A 352 3.29 33.85 11.38
CA ALA A 352 3.39 35.31 11.45
C ALA A 352 4.82 35.83 11.64
N ALA A 353 5.79 34.96 12.01
CA ALA A 353 7.15 35.37 12.28
C ALA A 353 7.89 35.84 10.98
N GLY A 354 8.45 37.02 11.01
CA GLY A 354 9.22 37.60 9.89
C GLY A 354 10.72 37.31 9.94
N GLY A 355 11.19 36.52 10.92
CA GLY A 355 12.59 36.17 11.13
C GLY A 355 12.79 35.31 12.37
N PRO A 356 14.06 35.12 12.83
CA PRO A 356 14.35 34.32 14.02
C PRO A 356 13.59 34.82 15.26
N ASP A 357 12.97 33.91 16.01
CA ASP A 357 12.22 34.16 17.24
C ASP A 357 12.38 32.98 18.20
N ALA A 358 13.21 33.16 19.22
CA ALA A 358 13.51 32.11 20.21
C ALA A 358 12.27 31.67 21.01
N GLY A 359 11.32 32.58 21.28
CA GLY A 359 10.10 32.28 22.03
C GLY A 359 9.16 31.38 21.23
N VAL A 360 9.03 31.68 19.93
CA VAL A 360 8.22 30.87 19.00
C VAL A 360 8.89 29.53 18.73
N ALA A 361 10.21 29.50 18.55
CA ALA A 361 10.98 28.25 18.37
C ALA A 361 10.79 27.31 19.56
N ALA A 362 10.94 27.79 20.80
CA ALA A 362 10.71 27.01 22.01
C ALA A 362 9.24 26.56 22.16
N ALA A 363 8.27 27.35 21.70
CA ALA A 363 6.86 26.95 21.71
C ALA A 363 6.57 25.79 20.73
N LEU A 364 7.20 25.81 19.55
CA LEU A 364 7.12 24.73 18.57
C LEU A 364 7.81 23.45 19.05
N GLU A 365 8.96 23.57 19.73
CA GLU A 365 9.66 22.43 20.34
C GLU A 365 8.76 21.72 21.36
N ARG A 366 8.13 22.48 22.28
CA ARG A 366 7.11 21.91 23.19
C ARG A 366 5.91 21.29 22.48
N THR A 367 5.52 21.84 21.33
CA THR A 367 4.48 21.24 20.47
C THR A 367 4.94 19.90 19.91
N ALA A 368 6.20 19.81 19.47
CA ALA A 368 6.79 18.55 19.00
C ALA A 368 6.83 17.49 20.10
N ASP A 369 7.18 17.86 21.34
CA ASP A 369 7.17 16.94 22.48
C ASP A 369 5.78 16.37 22.77
N ARG A 370 4.76 17.24 22.75
CA ARG A 370 3.38 16.79 22.91
C ARG A 370 2.92 15.89 21.76
N ALA A 371 3.35 16.19 20.51
CA ALA A 371 3.05 15.36 19.35
C ALA A 371 3.72 13.99 19.45
N ARG A 372 5.00 13.92 19.84
CA ARG A 372 5.73 12.65 20.07
C ARG A 372 5.03 11.78 21.11
N ARG A 373 4.64 12.36 22.26
CA ARG A 373 3.91 11.62 23.32
C ARG A 373 2.56 11.04 22.86
N ARG A 374 1.97 11.58 21.79
CA ARG A 374 0.72 11.10 21.17
C ARG A 374 0.97 10.21 19.95
N GLY A 375 2.23 9.86 19.66
CA GLY A 375 2.60 9.09 18.47
C GLY A 375 2.58 9.87 17.16
N GLY A 376 2.44 11.20 17.20
CA GLY A 376 2.37 12.07 16.03
C GLY A 376 3.75 12.46 15.49
N HIS A 377 4.60 11.49 15.12
CA HIS A 377 5.99 11.69 14.71
C HIS A 377 6.14 12.67 13.53
N ALA A 378 5.27 12.59 12.52
CA ALA A 378 5.30 13.51 11.39
C ALA A 378 4.98 14.97 11.82
N ALA A 379 4.07 15.16 12.77
CA ALA A 379 3.76 16.47 13.30
C ALA A 379 4.92 17.00 14.15
N ALA A 380 5.56 16.16 14.95
CA ALA A 380 6.74 16.50 15.73
C ALA A 380 7.91 16.92 14.83
N ALA A 381 8.23 16.14 13.80
CA ALA A 381 9.30 16.47 12.85
C ALA A 381 9.06 17.82 12.15
N ARG A 382 7.82 18.10 11.73
CA ARG A 382 7.44 19.39 11.13
C ARG A 382 7.59 20.56 12.11
N ALA A 383 7.17 20.38 13.36
CA ALA A 383 7.28 21.41 14.38
C ALA A 383 8.75 21.74 14.69
N LEU A 384 9.61 20.72 14.84
CA LEU A 384 11.05 20.89 15.04
C LEU A 384 11.75 21.52 13.83
N GLN A 385 11.42 21.08 12.62
CA GLN A 385 11.95 21.70 11.40
C GLN A 385 11.59 23.18 11.32
N ARG A 386 10.34 23.56 11.63
CA ARG A 386 9.92 24.95 11.66
C ARG A 386 10.58 25.72 12.82
N ALA A 387 10.74 25.10 13.98
CA ALA A 387 11.49 25.68 15.10
C ALA A 387 12.95 25.98 14.70
N ALA A 388 13.60 25.07 13.97
CA ALA A 388 14.96 25.26 13.47
C ALA A 388 15.12 26.45 12.50
N GLU A 389 14.07 26.73 11.69
CA GLU A 389 14.04 27.90 10.81
C GLU A 389 13.95 29.22 11.60
N LEU A 390 13.32 29.19 12.77
CA LEU A 390 13.10 30.34 13.66
C LEU A 390 14.12 30.40 14.80
N ALA A 391 15.08 29.49 14.87
CA ALA A 391 16.09 29.42 15.90
C ALA A 391 16.99 30.67 15.89
N PRO A 392 17.42 31.18 17.07
CA PRO A 392 18.17 32.41 17.20
C PRO A 392 19.59 32.30 16.63
N ASN A 393 20.13 31.10 16.51
CA ASN A 393 21.49 30.88 16.02
C ASN A 393 21.61 29.53 15.30
N ARG A 394 22.75 29.34 14.58
CA ARG A 394 22.97 28.12 13.77
C ARG A 394 23.12 26.83 14.59
N ALA A 395 23.68 26.92 15.80
CA ALA A 395 23.90 25.75 16.65
C ALA A 395 22.55 25.18 17.13
N GLU A 396 21.65 26.05 17.60
CA GLU A 396 20.31 25.67 18.01
C GLU A 396 19.48 25.15 16.82
N SER A 397 19.60 25.79 15.66
CA SER A 397 18.99 25.31 14.42
C SER A 397 19.45 23.91 14.06
N ALA A 398 20.75 23.60 14.18
CA ALA A 398 21.29 22.27 13.90
C ALA A 398 20.78 21.22 14.90
N ARG A 399 20.73 21.54 16.19
CA ARG A 399 20.17 20.65 17.23
C ARG A 399 18.72 20.27 16.91
N LEU A 400 17.88 21.26 16.65
CA LEU A 400 16.47 21.05 16.33
C LEU A 400 16.28 20.24 15.03
N LEU A 401 17.16 20.40 14.03
CA LEU A 401 17.11 19.60 12.80
C LEU A 401 17.49 18.14 13.04
N VAL A 402 18.44 17.86 13.94
CA VAL A 402 18.77 16.49 14.33
C VAL A 402 17.56 15.82 14.99
N GLU A 403 16.90 16.51 15.92
CA GLU A 403 15.68 16.00 16.55
C GLU A 403 14.52 15.84 15.56
N ALA A 404 14.41 16.75 14.58
CA ALA A 404 13.46 16.61 13.49
C ALA A 404 13.74 15.34 12.66
N ALA A 405 15.03 15.06 12.37
CA ALA A 405 15.43 13.86 11.65
C ALA A 405 15.11 12.60 12.46
N ALA A 406 15.36 12.60 13.76
CA ALA A 406 15.00 11.49 14.65
C ALA A 406 13.48 11.19 14.62
N ALA A 407 12.65 12.24 14.70
CA ALA A 407 11.19 12.08 14.59
C ALA A 407 10.76 11.64 13.18
N ALA A 408 11.41 12.14 12.13
CA ALA A 408 11.09 11.80 10.75
C ALA A 408 11.41 10.35 10.37
N VAL A 409 12.37 9.70 11.02
CA VAL A 409 12.67 8.26 10.84
C VAL A 409 11.42 7.40 11.00
N PHE A 410 10.59 7.72 11.99
CA PHE A 410 9.34 6.97 12.25
C PHE A 410 8.24 7.18 11.20
N THR A 411 8.40 8.13 10.30
CA THR A 411 7.48 8.33 9.17
C THR A 411 7.81 7.46 7.96
N GLY A 412 9.01 6.88 7.91
CA GLY A 412 9.51 6.14 6.75
C GLY A 412 9.89 7.03 5.56
N ASP A 413 9.81 8.35 5.67
CA ASP A 413 10.14 9.28 4.57
C ASP A 413 11.65 9.49 4.45
N ILE A 414 12.29 8.65 3.64
CA ILE A 414 13.74 8.65 3.40
C ILE A 414 14.21 9.99 2.87
N THR A 415 13.45 10.58 1.95
CA THR A 415 13.81 11.86 1.33
C THR A 415 13.83 12.96 2.37
N TRP A 416 12.84 13.00 3.23
CA TRP A 416 12.76 13.99 4.30
C TRP A 416 13.92 13.88 5.29
N VAL A 417 14.26 12.65 5.73
CA VAL A 417 15.40 12.44 6.64
C VAL A 417 16.73 12.84 5.99
N ASP A 418 16.94 12.52 4.72
CA ASP A 418 18.14 12.94 3.97
C ASP A 418 18.21 14.47 3.78
N GLU A 419 17.09 15.15 3.53
CA GLU A 419 17.00 16.61 3.49
C GLU A 419 17.37 17.24 4.83
N LEU A 420 16.84 16.71 5.94
CA LEU A 420 17.15 17.18 7.29
C LEU A 420 18.61 16.95 7.64
N ALA A 421 19.16 15.77 7.36
CA ALA A 421 20.58 15.48 7.58
C ALA A 421 21.50 16.38 6.72
N THR A 422 21.07 16.75 5.52
CA THR A 422 21.79 17.71 4.66
C THR A 422 21.74 19.11 5.26
N ALA A 423 20.57 19.54 5.73
CA ALA A 423 20.40 20.83 6.38
C ALA A 423 21.24 20.95 7.68
N VAL A 424 21.43 19.87 8.44
CA VAL A 424 22.36 19.84 9.58
C VAL A 424 23.78 20.12 9.13
N ARG A 425 24.25 19.44 8.07
CA ARG A 425 25.64 19.65 7.53
C ARG A 425 25.88 21.07 7.07
N GLU A 426 24.89 21.78 6.59
CA GLU A 426 25.01 23.18 6.16
C GLU A 426 25.05 24.17 7.34
N ARG A 427 24.59 23.73 8.53
CA ARG A 427 24.46 24.62 9.69
C ARG A 427 25.53 24.46 10.75
N THR A 428 26.18 23.31 10.86
CA THR A 428 27.14 23.05 11.91
C THR A 428 28.35 22.27 11.43
N GLY A 429 29.51 22.49 12.10
CA GLY A 429 30.68 21.62 12.05
C GLY A 429 30.80 20.72 13.29
N ASP A 430 29.81 20.75 14.19
CA ASP A 430 29.82 19.92 15.39
C ASP A 430 29.76 18.43 15.03
N ALA A 431 30.80 17.71 15.48
CA ALA A 431 31.02 16.33 15.14
C ALA A 431 29.86 15.42 15.64
N THR A 432 29.33 15.67 16.83
CA THR A 432 28.28 14.86 17.46
C THR A 432 26.96 15.01 16.73
N LEU A 433 26.56 16.27 16.42
CA LEU A 433 25.32 16.53 15.69
C LEU A 433 25.37 15.96 14.26
N LEU A 434 26.52 16.07 13.60
CA LEU A 434 26.72 15.47 12.27
C LEU A 434 26.64 13.95 12.29
N ALA A 435 27.21 13.34 13.30
CA ALA A 435 27.19 11.91 13.53
C ALA A 435 25.75 11.39 13.74
N THR A 436 25.01 12.00 14.67
CA THR A 436 23.63 11.64 14.99
C THR A 436 22.72 11.78 13.76
N ALA A 437 22.84 12.87 13.02
CA ALA A 437 22.09 13.04 11.77
C ALA A 437 22.42 11.95 10.73
N ALA A 438 23.71 11.56 10.63
CA ALA A 438 24.14 10.48 9.73
C ALA A 438 23.57 9.12 10.13
N VAL A 439 23.47 8.82 11.44
CA VAL A 439 22.83 7.59 11.98
C VAL A 439 21.37 7.56 11.56
N HIS A 440 20.61 8.63 11.76
CA HIS A 440 19.19 8.67 11.38
C HIS A 440 18.99 8.47 9.87
N ALA A 441 19.79 9.13 9.04
CA ALA A 441 19.76 8.93 7.60
C ALA A 441 20.14 7.50 7.19
N GLY A 442 21.13 6.90 7.87
CA GLY A 442 21.57 5.52 7.66
C GLY A 442 20.47 4.50 7.98
N ARG A 443 19.79 4.65 9.11
CA ARG A 443 18.70 3.75 9.53
C ARG A 443 17.61 3.61 8.47
N LEU A 444 17.24 4.68 7.83
CA LEU A 444 16.18 4.67 6.83
C LEU A 444 16.69 4.27 5.43
N ALA A 445 17.94 4.62 5.12
CA ALA A 445 18.54 4.32 3.82
C ALA A 445 18.62 2.80 3.51
N VAL A 446 18.73 1.94 4.55
CA VAL A 446 18.74 0.48 4.40
C VAL A 446 17.40 -0.08 3.89
N LEU A 447 16.30 0.68 3.96
CA LEU A 447 15.00 0.30 3.44
C LEU A 447 14.82 0.63 1.94
N THR A 448 15.84 1.21 1.30
CA THR A 448 15.87 1.48 -0.15
C THR A 448 16.37 0.27 -0.93
N THR A 449 16.13 0.27 -2.24
CA THR A 449 16.59 -0.79 -3.15
C THR A 449 18.02 -0.57 -3.69
N ARG A 450 18.71 0.53 -3.32
CA ARG A 450 20.06 0.88 -3.82
C ARG A 450 21.15 0.49 -2.82
N HIS A 451 21.25 -0.78 -2.50
CA HIS A 451 22.09 -1.30 -1.43
C HIS A 451 23.59 -1.02 -1.61
N THR A 452 24.13 -1.15 -2.81
CA THR A 452 25.55 -0.88 -3.07
C THR A 452 25.97 0.55 -2.75
N VAL A 453 25.14 1.55 -3.13
CA VAL A 453 25.41 2.96 -2.86
C VAL A 453 25.31 3.24 -1.36
N VAL A 454 24.28 2.70 -0.70
CA VAL A 454 24.06 2.89 0.74
C VAL A 454 25.18 2.26 1.55
N PHE A 455 25.62 1.04 1.20
CA PHE A 455 26.75 0.38 1.82
C PHE A 455 28.02 1.25 1.78
N SER A 456 28.36 1.77 0.60
CA SER A 456 29.55 2.60 0.40
C SER A 456 29.50 3.88 1.24
N ARG A 457 28.31 4.50 1.38
CA ARG A 457 28.11 5.68 2.27
C ARG A 457 28.33 5.32 3.74
N LEU A 458 27.66 4.28 4.24
CA LEU A 458 27.71 3.86 5.63
C LEU A 458 29.14 3.43 6.04
N ARG A 459 29.81 2.62 5.20
CA ARG A 459 31.18 2.22 5.43
C ARG A 459 32.14 3.40 5.48
N ARG A 460 32.00 4.37 4.56
CA ARG A 460 32.83 5.59 4.56
C ARG A 460 32.62 6.38 5.85
N ALA A 461 31.37 6.57 6.26
CA ALA A 461 31.05 7.21 7.52
C ALA A 461 31.65 6.45 8.72
N ALA A 462 31.49 5.14 8.80
CA ALA A 462 32.10 4.34 9.86
C ALA A 462 33.61 4.51 9.96
N ARG A 463 34.34 4.52 8.83
CA ARG A 463 35.80 4.78 8.80
C ARG A 463 36.17 6.19 9.27
N GLN A 464 35.36 7.18 8.95
CA GLN A 464 35.60 8.57 9.34
C GLN A 464 35.46 8.74 10.85
N TRP A 465 34.46 8.09 11.45
CA TRP A 465 34.17 8.22 12.87
C TRP A 465 34.96 7.23 13.77
N ALA A 466 35.60 6.23 13.18
CA ALA A 466 36.28 5.17 13.93
C ALA A 466 37.27 5.64 15.00
N ALA A 467 37.94 6.81 14.79
CA ALA A 467 38.92 7.36 15.70
C ALA A 467 38.32 8.37 16.68
N THR A 468 37.25 9.07 16.30
CA THR A 468 36.68 10.18 17.08
C THR A 468 35.47 9.77 17.90
N ASP A 469 34.63 8.88 17.36
CA ASP A 469 33.45 8.37 18.03
C ASP A 469 33.19 6.91 17.58
N PRO A 470 33.75 5.94 18.33
CA PRO A 470 33.60 4.52 18.01
C PRO A 470 32.16 4.00 18.06
N ASP A 471 31.28 4.57 18.88
CA ASP A 471 29.89 4.16 18.99
C ASP A 471 29.10 4.55 17.75
N VAL A 472 29.29 5.75 17.25
CA VAL A 472 28.73 6.18 15.95
C VAL A 472 29.28 5.33 14.80
N ALA A 473 30.57 4.99 14.82
CA ALA A 473 31.14 4.10 13.81
C ALA A 473 30.48 2.71 13.85
N LEU A 474 30.14 2.19 15.02
CA LEU A 474 29.41 0.92 15.19
C LEU A 474 27.98 1.01 14.69
N ASP A 475 27.27 2.12 14.92
CA ASP A 475 25.92 2.33 14.40
C ASP A 475 25.91 2.38 12.87
N MET A 476 26.93 3.03 12.27
CA MET A 476 27.10 3.01 10.81
C MET A 476 27.40 1.60 10.27
N LEU A 477 28.23 0.82 11.00
CA LEU A 477 28.52 -0.57 10.64
C LEU A 477 27.27 -1.46 10.84
N ALA A 478 26.43 -1.18 11.83
CA ALA A 478 25.16 -1.88 12.02
C ALA A 478 24.26 -1.74 10.80
N GLY A 479 24.09 -0.52 10.28
CA GLY A 479 23.39 -0.28 9.03
C GLY A 479 24.06 -0.93 7.81
N ALA A 480 25.39 -0.87 7.72
CA ALA A 480 26.14 -1.53 6.64
C ALA A 480 25.98 -3.06 6.67
N ALA A 481 25.89 -3.67 7.85
CA ALA A 481 25.63 -5.10 8.02
C ALA A 481 24.24 -5.49 7.51
N VAL A 482 23.21 -4.67 7.77
CA VAL A 482 21.85 -4.87 7.23
C VAL A 482 21.84 -4.78 5.70
N VAL A 483 22.55 -3.80 5.14
CA VAL A 483 22.68 -3.70 3.68
C VAL A 483 23.35 -4.93 3.09
N ARG A 484 24.43 -5.42 3.72
CA ARG A 484 25.07 -6.67 3.33
C ARG A 484 24.12 -7.88 3.44
N PHE A 485 23.28 -7.92 4.46
CA PHE A 485 22.27 -8.97 4.54
C PHE A 485 21.36 -8.98 3.31
N TYR A 486 20.99 -7.83 2.79
CA TYR A 486 20.16 -7.79 1.59
C TYR A 486 20.94 -8.11 0.31
N SER A 487 22.14 -7.57 0.16
CA SER A 487 22.95 -7.76 -1.04
C SER A 487 23.64 -9.13 -1.12
N GLY A 488 23.97 -9.74 0.03
CA GLY A 488 24.69 -11.01 0.08
C GLY A 488 26.15 -10.96 -0.42
N GLU A 489 26.73 -9.75 -0.59
CA GLU A 489 28.09 -9.58 -1.16
C GLU A 489 29.20 -9.97 -0.17
N ASP A 490 30.06 -10.92 -0.56
CA ASP A 490 31.18 -11.38 0.32
C ASP A 490 32.26 -10.32 0.50
N THR A 491 32.50 -9.44 -0.47
CA THR A 491 33.45 -8.32 -0.34
C THR A 491 33.02 -7.34 0.75
N GLN A 492 31.72 -7.09 0.89
CA GLN A 492 31.19 -6.21 1.93
C GLN A 492 31.45 -6.77 3.33
N ARG A 493 31.45 -8.09 3.51
CA ARG A 493 31.82 -8.72 4.79
C ARG A 493 33.24 -8.34 5.21
N GLN A 494 34.19 -8.53 4.31
CA GLN A 494 35.60 -8.22 4.59
C GLN A 494 35.78 -6.73 4.94
N GLU A 495 35.08 -5.86 4.23
CA GLU A 495 35.13 -4.41 4.47
C GLU A 495 34.52 -4.01 5.83
N ILE A 496 33.49 -4.71 6.30
CA ILE A 496 32.93 -4.54 7.67
C ILE A 496 33.94 -5.02 8.70
N ASP A 497 34.49 -6.22 8.52
CA ASP A 497 35.45 -6.83 9.44
C ASP A 497 36.71 -5.96 9.59
N ASP A 498 37.21 -5.37 8.50
CA ASP A 498 38.35 -4.46 8.49
C ASP A 498 38.14 -3.21 9.34
N VAL A 499 36.93 -2.65 9.33
CA VAL A 499 36.59 -1.48 10.15
C VAL A 499 36.36 -1.91 11.60
N LEU A 500 35.63 -2.99 11.81
CA LEU A 500 35.31 -3.51 13.14
C LEU A 500 36.56 -3.89 13.95
N ALA A 501 37.61 -4.43 13.27
CA ALA A 501 38.88 -4.79 13.90
C ALA A 501 39.65 -3.58 14.45
N ARG A 502 39.42 -2.38 13.89
CA ARG A 502 40.11 -1.14 14.30
C ARG A 502 39.41 -0.44 15.46
N LEU A 503 38.17 -0.77 15.76
CA LEU A 503 37.39 -0.14 16.82
C LEU A 503 37.78 -0.70 18.20
N PRO A 504 37.82 0.14 19.26
CA PRO A 504 38.13 -0.32 20.63
C PRO A 504 37.09 -1.30 21.15
N ARG A 505 37.51 -2.24 22.00
CA ARG A 505 36.63 -3.23 22.64
C ARG A 505 36.32 -2.74 24.07
N ASN A 506 35.25 -1.95 24.22
CA ASN A 506 34.72 -1.47 25.49
C ASN A 506 33.38 -2.14 25.84
N ALA A 507 32.98 -2.06 27.08
CA ALA A 507 31.75 -2.72 27.57
C ALA A 507 30.48 -2.16 26.86
N SER A 508 30.41 -0.86 26.61
CA SER A 508 29.29 -0.20 25.96
C SER A 508 29.06 -0.65 24.52
N SER A 509 30.07 -1.23 23.87
CA SER A 509 30.01 -1.66 22.46
C SER A 509 29.69 -3.13 22.25
N VAL A 510 29.53 -3.94 23.32
CA VAL A 510 29.40 -5.42 23.19
C VAL A 510 28.21 -5.83 22.37
N TRP A 511 27.02 -5.32 22.65
CA TRP A 511 25.80 -5.69 21.94
C TRP A 511 25.79 -5.19 20.49
N ARG A 512 26.29 -3.95 20.22
CA ARG A 512 26.40 -3.41 18.86
C ARG A 512 27.36 -4.24 18.00
N ARG A 513 28.49 -4.66 18.55
CA ARG A 513 29.43 -5.57 17.88
C ARG A 513 28.82 -6.93 17.60
N ALA A 514 28.09 -7.48 18.58
CA ALA A 514 27.37 -8.74 18.41
C ALA A 514 26.33 -8.62 17.28
N TRP A 515 25.59 -7.52 17.23
CA TRP A 515 24.67 -7.22 16.14
C TRP A 515 25.35 -7.18 14.77
N VAL A 516 26.42 -6.37 14.62
CA VAL A 516 27.16 -6.27 13.35
C VAL A 516 27.63 -7.65 12.89
N ARG A 517 28.19 -8.46 13.79
CA ARG A 517 28.66 -9.82 13.47
C ARG A 517 27.51 -10.78 13.14
N ALA A 518 26.45 -10.79 13.93
CA ALA A 518 25.30 -11.68 13.72
C ALA A 518 24.60 -11.41 12.37
N VAL A 519 24.50 -10.13 11.98
CA VAL A 519 23.86 -9.74 10.70
C VAL A 519 24.81 -9.96 9.52
N SER A 520 26.09 -9.56 9.64
CA SER A 520 27.02 -9.65 8.53
C SER A 520 27.54 -11.07 8.27
N ASP A 521 27.74 -11.89 9.30
CA ASP A 521 28.26 -13.26 9.17
C ASP A 521 27.82 -14.13 10.37
N PRO A 522 26.55 -14.58 10.40
CA PRO A 522 26.01 -15.34 11.53
C PRO A 522 26.67 -16.73 11.70
N ALA A 523 27.36 -17.24 10.69
CA ALA A 523 28.05 -18.51 10.78
C ALA A 523 29.38 -18.38 11.54
N ASN A 524 30.13 -17.30 11.28
CA ASN A 524 31.45 -17.10 11.87
C ASN A 524 31.33 -16.64 13.35
N GLY A 525 31.75 -17.51 14.26
CA GLY A 525 31.62 -17.27 15.72
C GLY A 525 30.21 -17.47 16.24
N ARG A 526 29.39 -18.26 15.58
CA ARG A 526 28.03 -18.63 16.01
C ARG A 526 27.96 -19.07 17.47
N ALA A 527 28.88 -19.94 17.93
CA ALA A 527 28.89 -20.45 19.30
C ALA A 527 29.09 -19.31 20.32
N GLU A 528 30.00 -18.38 20.04
CA GLU A 528 30.26 -17.20 20.88
C GLU A 528 29.02 -16.28 20.93
N LEU A 529 28.45 -15.98 19.79
CA LEU A 529 27.24 -15.14 19.69
C LEU A 529 26.02 -15.78 20.37
N ALA A 530 25.83 -17.10 20.21
CA ALA A 530 24.73 -17.83 20.85
C ALA A 530 24.90 -17.90 22.37
N ALA A 531 26.14 -18.01 22.89
CA ALA A 531 26.42 -17.98 24.30
C ALA A 531 26.21 -16.58 24.92
N LEU A 532 26.42 -15.52 24.16
CA LEU A 532 26.22 -14.12 24.59
C LEU A 532 24.75 -13.71 24.63
N LEU A 533 23.93 -14.26 23.75
CA LEU A 533 22.53 -13.87 23.60
C LEU A 533 21.69 -13.87 24.88
N PRO A 534 21.74 -14.93 25.73
CA PRO A 534 20.98 -14.95 26.99
C PRO A 534 21.32 -13.80 27.94
N GLN A 535 22.60 -13.43 28.01
CA GLN A 535 23.05 -12.30 28.83
C GLN A 535 22.48 -10.97 28.28
N LEU A 536 22.54 -10.77 26.98
CA LEU A 536 22.00 -9.54 26.33
C LEU A 536 20.49 -9.41 26.53
N PHE A 537 19.75 -10.52 26.49
CA PHE A 537 18.31 -10.50 26.77
C PHE A 537 18.05 -10.16 28.26
N ALA A 538 18.78 -10.76 29.18
CA ALA A 538 18.62 -10.46 30.61
C ALA A 538 18.95 -9.00 30.93
N GLU A 539 19.96 -8.41 30.30
CA GLU A 539 20.27 -6.98 30.41
C GLU A 539 19.12 -6.11 29.90
N ALA A 540 18.55 -6.44 28.73
CA ALA A 540 17.42 -5.69 28.16
C ALA A 540 16.14 -5.82 29.01
N GLU A 541 15.87 -6.98 29.59
CA GLU A 541 14.73 -7.23 30.48
C GLU A 541 14.87 -6.47 31.81
N ALA A 542 16.09 -6.42 32.39
CA ALA A 542 16.38 -5.71 33.65
C ALA A 542 16.20 -4.19 33.50
N GLU A 543 16.49 -3.64 32.33
CA GLU A 543 16.24 -2.22 32.00
C GLU A 543 14.74 -1.91 32.01
N THR A 544 13.90 -2.87 31.57
CA THR A 544 12.42 -2.72 31.56
C THR A 544 11.86 -2.52 32.97
N GLU A 545 12.38 -3.20 33.96
CA GLU A 545 11.91 -3.12 35.34
C GLU A 545 12.35 -1.81 36.04
N THR A 546 13.45 -1.20 35.60
CA THR A 546 13.99 0.03 36.19
C THR A 546 13.38 1.30 35.60
N GLU A 547 12.96 1.32 34.32
CA GLU A 547 12.37 2.49 33.66
C GLU A 547 10.91 2.80 34.09
N VAL A 548 10.22 1.89 34.73
CA VAL A 548 8.87 2.12 35.32
C VAL A 548 8.89 3.16 36.42
N GLY A 549 10.05 3.57 36.91
CA GLY A 549 10.22 4.48 38.06
C GLY A 549 10.93 5.82 37.79
N ALA A 550 11.46 6.09 36.59
CA ALA A 550 12.22 7.31 36.33
C ALA A 550 11.71 8.06 35.08
N GLU A 551 11.37 9.32 35.26
CA GLU A 551 11.20 10.33 34.19
C GLU A 551 12.58 10.64 33.55
N ALA A 552 13.23 9.65 32.90
CA ALA A 552 14.46 9.86 32.15
C ALA A 552 14.14 10.21 30.70
N GLU A 553 14.32 11.46 30.41
CA GLU A 553 14.21 12.08 29.09
C GLU A 553 15.39 11.67 28.19
N VAL A 554 15.03 11.35 26.92
CA VAL A 554 15.80 11.56 25.68
C VAL A 554 17.07 10.71 25.48
N GLU A 555 17.01 9.88 24.40
CA GLU A 555 18.13 9.18 23.70
C GLU A 555 18.42 7.72 24.02
N ALA A 556 17.75 7.04 24.94
CA ALA A 556 17.87 5.58 25.02
C ALA A 556 17.01 4.91 23.93
N GLU A 557 17.60 4.01 23.15
CA GLU A 557 16.88 3.03 22.35
C GLU A 557 15.79 2.40 23.23
N THR A 558 14.53 2.51 22.87
CA THR A 558 13.45 2.07 23.76
C THR A 558 13.59 0.56 23.97
N VAL A 559 13.28 0.06 25.16
CA VAL A 559 13.37 -1.36 25.50
C VAL A 559 12.70 -2.27 24.44
N PRO A 560 11.52 -1.94 23.89
CA PRO A 560 10.93 -2.70 22.80
C PRO A 560 11.79 -2.76 21.53
N GLU A 561 12.52 -1.70 21.20
CA GLU A 561 13.40 -1.67 20.03
C GLU A 561 14.62 -2.55 20.23
N ARG A 562 15.20 -2.56 21.44
CA ARG A 562 16.32 -3.41 21.80
C ARG A 562 15.92 -4.88 21.81
N LEU A 563 14.75 -5.23 22.39
CA LEU A 563 14.21 -6.59 22.34
C LEU A 563 13.98 -7.08 20.91
N ALA A 564 13.41 -6.22 20.03
CA ALA A 564 13.23 -6.55 18.62
C ALA A 564 14.57 -6.77 17.91
N THR A 565 15.60 -5.99 18.22
CA THR A 565 16.96 -6.17 17.70
C THR A 565 17.55 -7.51 18.12
N LEU A 566 17.44 -7.87 19.39
CA LEU A 566 17.90 -9.16 19.92
C LEU A 566 17.10 -10.33 19.34
N ALA A 567 15.81 -10.14 19.10
CA ALA A 567 14.96 -11.14 18.42
C ALA A 567 15.45 -11.43 16.99
N ILE A 568 15.83 -10.38 16.24
CA ILE A 568 16.43 -10.56 14.91
C ILE A 568 17.76 -11.32 14.99
N MET A 569 18.61 -11.02 15.98
CA MET A 569 19.85 -11.78 16.19
C MET A 569 19.56 -13.26 16.49
N ALA A 570 18.58 -13.55 17.33
CA ALA A 570 18.18 -14.92 17.65
C ALA A 570 17.70 -15.65 16.38
N TRP A 571 16.90 -15.00 15.55
CA TRP A 571 16.48 -15.57 14.27
C TRP A 571 17.64 -15.86 13.32
N LEU A 572 18.58 -14.92 13.16
CA LEU A 572 19.79 -15.12 12.34
C LEU A 572 20.69 -16.24 12.83
N LEU A 573 20.67 -16.52 14.13
CA LEU A 573 21.41 -17.61 14.76
C LEU A 573 20.63 -18.93 14.81
N ASP A 574 19.50 -19.04 14.10
CA ASP A 574 18.60 -20.20 14.10
C ASP A 574 18.04 -20.55 15.51
N ASP A 575 17.66 -19.53 16.29
CA ASP A 575 16.87 -19.68 17.53
C ASP A 575 15.50 -19.01 17.35
N ALA A 576 14.73 -19.50 16.38
CA ALA A 576 13.43 -18.95 16.02
C ALA A 576 12.42 -18.92 17.19
N PRO A 577 12.34 -19.90 18.10
CA PRO A 577 11.43 -19.81 19.27
C PRO A 577 11.76 -18.63 20.20
N ARG A 578 13.04 -18.38 20.46
CA ARG A 578 13.46 -17.22 21.26
C ARG A 578 13.18 -15.92 20.52
N ALA A 579 13.41 -15.89 19.21
CA ALA A 579 13.08 -14.75 18.38
C ALA A 579 11.58 -14.40 18.45
N VAL A 580 10.71 -15.40 18.32
CA VAL A 580 9.26 -15.23 18.41
C VAL A 580 8.84 -14.72 19.78
N SER A 581 9.33 -15.34 20.87
CA SER A 581 9.02 -14.89 22.24
C SER A 581 9.42 -13.43 22.47
N ALA A 582 10.60 -13.04 22.00
CA ALA A 582 11.07 -11.67 22.16
C ALA A 582 10.30 -10.67 21.28
N PHE A 583 9.89 -11.05 20.06
CA PHE A 583 9.01 -10.22 19.24
C PHE A 583 7.63 -10.05 19.90
N ASP A 584 7.03 -11.13 20.40
CA ASP A 584 5.75 -11.08 21.11
C ASP A 584 5.86 -10.11 22.33
N THR A 585 6.89 -10.22 23.15
CA THR A 585 7.15 -9.32 24.30
C THR A 585 7.35 -7.87 23.83
N ALA A 586 8.13 -7.64 22.77
CA ALA A 586 8.37 -6.30 22.25
C ALA A 586 7.09 -5.65 21.72
N PHE A 587 6.20 -6.44 21.11
CA PHE A 587 4.91 -5.95 20.65
C PHE A 587 3.93 -5.70 21.79
N ASP A 588 3.85 -6.57 22.79
CA ASP A 588 2.96 -6.40 23.95
C ASP A 588 3.35 -5.17 24.77
N THR A 589 4.65 -4.95 25.02
CA THR A 589 5.15 -3.75 25.71
C THR A 589 4.92 -2.47 24.92
N ALA A 590 4.94 -2.52 23.59
CA ALA A 590 4.59 -1.37 22.74
C ALA A 590 3.08 -1.07 22.76
N PHE A 591 2.22 -2.05 23.07
CA PHE A 591 0.75 -1.90 23.12
C PHE A 591 0.24 -1.37 24.47
N ASP A 592 0.92 -1.64 25.56
CA ASP A 592 0.41 -1.37 26.91
C ASP A 592 0.32 0.11 27.27
N GLY A 593 0.50 0.97 26.34
CA GLY A 593 0.16 2.33 26.54
C GLY A 593 0.81 3.35 25.63
N ARG A 594 0.10 3.79 24.65
CA ARG A 594 0.25 5.14 24.10
C ARG A 594 1.42 5.41 23.15
N ARG A 595 2.23 4.43 22.75
CA ARG A 595 3.30 4.63 21.76
C ARG A 595 2.89 4.06 20.42
N ALA A 596 2.69 4.95 19.43
CA ALA A 596 2.34 4.58 18.07
C ALA A 596 3.48 3.75 17.44
N ARG A 597 3.11 2.65 16.78
CA ARG A 597 4.00 1.79 16.02
C ARG A 597 4.67 2.58 14.90
N GLY A 598 5.98 2.75 15.01
CA GLY A 598 6.82 3.07 13.86
C GLY A 598 7.25 1.80 13.13
N PRO A 599 7.80 1.89 11.91
CA PRO A 599 8.47 0.76 11.26
C PRO A 599 9.58 0.24 12.17
N LEU A 600 9.81 -1.09 12.15
CA LEU A 600 10.87 -1.70 12.93
C LEU A 600 12.20 -0.97 12.66
N PRO A 601 12.85 -0.41 13.68
CA PRO A 601 13.93 0.58 13.48
C PRO A 601 15.20 0.01 12.85
N GLN A 602 15.33 -1.30 12.78
CA GLN A 602 16.57 -1.99 12.40
C GLN A 602 16.63 -2.45 10.92
N GLY A 603 15.64 -2.09 10.10
CA GLY A 603 15.69 -2.37 8.66
C GLY A 603 15.43 -3.82 8.23
N LEU A 604 15.33 -4.79 9.14
CA LEU A 604 15.05 -6.20 8.84
C LEU A 604 13.59 -6.58 9.14
N GLY A 605 12.64 -5.75 8.70
CA GLY A 605 11.21 -5.92 8.98
C GLY A 605 10.61 -7.28 8.59
N GLY A 606 11.20 -7.97 7.60
CA GLY A 606 10.80 -9.32 7.23
C GLY A 606 11.18 -10.41 8.25
N ALA A 607 12.10 -10.15 9.17
CA ALA A 607 12.61 -11.15 10.11
C ALA A 607 11.53 -11.67 11.06
N VAL A 608 10.64 -10.79 11.54
CA VAL A 608 9.52 -11.19 12.41
C VAL A 608 8.58 -12.17 11.70
N ALA A 609 8.22 -11.88 10.47
CA ALA A 609 7.34 -12.76 9.69
C ALA A 609 8.03 -14.10 9.40
N TRP A 610 9.34 -14.11 9.09
CA TRP A 610 10.12 -15.34 8.93
C TRP A 610 10.21 -16.15 10.21
N ALA A 611 10.44 -15.52 11.36
CA ALA A 611 10.47 -16.22 12.64
C ALA A 611 9.13 -16.94 12.92
N TYR A 612 8.00 -16.29 12.64
CA TYR A 612 6.67 -16.93 12.74
C TYR A 612 6.51 -18.08 11.74
N VAL A 613 6.93 -17.91 10.46
CA VAL A 613 6.88 -19.01 9.46
C VAL A 613 7.64 -20.22 9.94
N GLU A 614 8.86 -20.03 10.42
CA GLU A 614 9.76 -21.08 10.85
C GLU A 614 9.27 -21.83 12.10
N CYS A 615 8.59 -21.14 13.03
CA CYS A 615 7.92 -21.74 14.18
C CYS A 615 6.53 -22.34 13.85
N GLY A 616 6.07 -22.30 12.59
CA GLY A 616 4.77 -22.83 12.18
C GLY A 616 3.58 -21.94 12.50
N ARG A 617 3.80 -20.70 12.92
CA ARG A 617 2.76 -19.70 13.20
C ARG A 617 2.41 -18.91 11.93
N TRP A 618 1.88 -19.62 10.93
CA TRP A 618 1.69 -19.05 9.58
C TRP A 618 0.61 -17.96 9.51
N GLU A 619 -0.37 -18.00 10.39
CA GLU A 619 -1.41 -16.98 10.46
C GLU A 619 -0.82 -15.65 10.97
N GLN A 620 -0.07 -15.68 12.07
CA GLN A 620 0.64 -14.51 12.60
C GLN A 620 1.68 -13.97 11.60
N ALA A 621 2.35 -14.86 10.86
CA ALA A 621 3.27 -14.45 9.80
C ALA A 621 2.55 -13.63 8.73
N ARG A 622 1.37 -14.07 8.29
CA ARG A 622 0.56 -13.36 7.28
C ARG A 622 -0.03 -12.06 7.80
N GLU A 623 -0.43 -12.01 9.07
CA GLU A 623 -0.87 -10.77 9.72
C GLU A 623 0.26 -9.74 9.78
N ALA A 624 1.47 -10.16 10.20
CA ALA A 624 2.65 -9.31 10.20
C ALA A 624 3.00 -8.82 8.78
N CYS A 625 2.95 -9.70 7.77
CA CYS A 625 3.14 -9.31 6.38
C CYS A 625 2.10 -8.27 5.93
N ALA A 626 0.82 -8.46 6.23
CA ALA A 626 -0.25 -7.55 5.85
C ALA A 626 -0.05 -6.15 6.47
N GLN A 627 0.39 -6.09 7.74
CA GLN A 627 0.70 -4.82 8.42
C GLN A 627 1.90 -4.11 7.77
N ILE A 628 2.99 -4.84 7.48
CA ILE A 628 4.17 -4.28 6.80
C ILE A 628 3.80 -3.79 5.41
N ILE A 629 3.06 -4.58 4.63
CA ILE A 629 2.60 -4.23 3.27
C ILE A 629 1.75 -2.95 3.30
N ALA A 630 0.77 -2.87 4.20
CA ALA A 630 -0.10 -1.70 4.32
C ALA A 630 0.70 -0.43 4.66
N HIS A 631 1.66 -0.54 5.60
CA HIS A 631 2.50 0.57 6.01
C HIS A 631 3.50 0.98 4.92
N ALA A 632 4.23 0.02 4.37
CA ALA A 632 5.26 0.25 3.36
C ALA A 632 4.67 0.82 2.05
N SER A 633 3.50 0.35 1.62
CA SER A 633 2.82 0.86 0.42
C SER A 633 2.45 2.34 0.55
N GLY A 634 2.02 2.77 1.75
CA GLY A 634 1.69 4.18 2.03
C GLY A 634 2.90 5.12 1.99
N LEU A 635 4.09 4.60 2.24
CA LEU A 635 5.34 5.34 2.39
C LEU A 635 6.30 5.20 1.19
N GLY A 636 6.00 4.34 0.22
CA GLY A 636 6.90 4.07 -0.91
C GLY A 636 8.18 3.30 -0.50
N LEU A 637 8.11 2.46 0.53
CA LEU A 637 9.22 1.63 1.00
C LEU A 637 9.27 0.30 0.23
N ASP A 638 9.63 0.37 -1.05
CA ASP A 638 9.56 -0.75 -1.99
C ASP A 638 10.31 -2.00 -1.52
N HIS A 639 11.47 -1.83 -0.85
CA HIS A 639 12.23 -2.97 -0.35
C HIS A 639 11.53 -3.69 0.81
N ALA A 640 10.97 -2.94 1.77
CA ALA A 640 10.21 -3.53 2.88
C ALA A 640 8.94 -4.24 2.36
N LEU A 641 8.29 -3.64 1.35
CA LEU A 641 7.14 -4.22 0.66
C LEU A 641 7.54 -5.55 -0.01
N ALA A 642 8.67 -5.59 -0.74
CA ALA A 642 9.18 -6.79 -1.39
C ALA A 642 9.50 -7.91 -0.38
N CYS A 643 10.15 -7.57 0.75
CA CYS A 643 10.45 -8.53 1.81
C CYS A 643 9.18 -9.21 2.35
N ALA A 644 8.18 -8.42 2.76
CA ALA A 644 6.93 -8.95 3.32
C ALA A 644 6.13 -9.76 2.28
N THR A 645 6.12 -9.30 1.02
CA THR A 645 5.45 -10.00 -0.08
C THR A 645 6.11 -11.34 -0.40
N ALA A 646 7.44 -11.44 -0.29
CA ALA A 646 8.18 -12.71 -0.46
C ALA A 646 7.86 -13.73 0.65
N VAL A 647 7.68 -13.26 1.90
CA VAL A 647 7.25 -14.14 3.01
C VAL A 647 5.82 -14.62 2.79
N ASP A 648 4.87 -13.73 2.45
CA ASP A 648 3.47 -14.11 2.15
C ASP A 648 3.41 -15.13 1.00
N ALA A 649 4.22 -14.95 -0.06
CA ALA A 649 4.35 -15.91 -1.16
C ALA A 649 4.77 -17.30 -0.68
N SER A 650 5.72 -17.38 0.29
CA SER A 650 6.20 -18.64 0.84
C SER A 650 5.11 -19.36 1.64
N VAL A 651 4.39 -18.65 2.50
CA VAL A 651 3.27 -19.23 3.28
C VAL A 651 2.17 -19.73 2.35
N LEU A 652 1.78 -18.93 1.34
CA LEU A 652 0.78 -19.35 0.34
C LEU A 652 1.21 -20.62 -0.42
N ALA A 653 2.50 -20.73 -0.76
CA ALA A 653 3.05 -21.93 -1.40
C ALA A 653 2.94 -23.16 -0.48
N TYR A 654 3.30 -23.02 0.79
CA TYR A 654 3.17 -24.11 1.77
C TYR A 654 1.72 -24.52 2.04
N GLN A 655 0.77 -23.57 1.97
CA GLN A 655 -0.66 -23.84 2.06
C GLN A 655 -1.28 -24.46 0.79
N GLY A 656 -0.52 -24.51 -0.33
CA GLY A 656 -0.98 -25.04 -1.62
C GLY A 656 -1.73 -24.04 -2.48
N GLU A 657 -1.65 -22.74 -2.16
CA GLU A 657 -2.24 -21.66 -2.95
C GLU A 657 -1.27 -21.19 -4.05
N ALA A 658 -0.81 -22.11 -4.89
CA ALA A 658 0.30 -21.92 -5.82
C ALA A 658 0.10 -20.73 -6.79
N ALA A 659 -1.12 -20.49 -7.28
CA ALA A 659 -1.40 -19.36 -8.18
C ALA A 659 -1.20 -18.01 -7.47
N ARG A 660 -1.68 -17.88 -6.23
CA ARG A 660 -1.49 -16.67 -5.40
C ARG A 660 -0.03 -16.49 -5.00
N ALA A 661 0.66 -17.60 -4.66
CA ALA A 661 2.09 -17.57 -4.36
C ALA A 661 2.89 -17.02 -5.55
N ARG A 662 2.61 -17.46 -6.78
CA ARG A 662 3.25 -16.94 -8.00
C ARG A 662 2.95 -15.45 -8.23
N SER A 663 1.72 -15.00 -7.99
CA SER A 663 1.38 -13.58 -8.11
C SER A 663 2.18 -12.73 -7.14
N ARG A 664 2.23 -13.13 -5.85
CA ARG A 664 3.00 -12.45 -4.82
C ARG A 664 4.51 -12.47 -5.11
N ALA A 665 5.03 -13.59 -5.60
CA ALA A 665 6.42 -13.73 -6.02
C ALA A 665 6.78 -12.75 -7.15
N ALA A 666 5.91 -12.61 -8.14
CA ALA A 666 6.09 -11.67 -9.25
C ALA A 666 6.02 -10.21 -8.77
N GLU A 667 5.08 -9.88 -7.86
CA GLU A 667 4.99 -8.56 -7.23
C GLU A 667 6.29 -8.21 -6.48
N ALA A 668 6.82 -9.12 -5.68
CA ALA A 668 8.07 -8.90 -4.94
C ALA A 668 9.27 -8.66 -5.87
N LEU A 669 9.40 -9.46 -6.94
CA LEU A 669 10.50 -9.31 -7.91
C LEU A 669 10.40 -8.01 -8.73
N ALA A 670 9.19 -7.49 -8.97
CA ALA A 670 9.01 -6.24 -9.69
C ALA A 670 9.47 -5.00 -8.89
N LEU A 671 9.60 -5.13 -7.56
CA LEU A 671 9.98 -4.05 -6.66
C LEU A 671 11.48 -3.95 -6.42
N ILE A 672 12.27 -4.96 -6.79
CA ILE A 672 13.70 -5.04 -6.47
C ILE A 672 14.56 -5.26 -7.71
N ASP A 673 15.84 -4.91 -7.59
CA ASP A 673 16.90 -5.47 -8.43
C ASP A 673 17.41 -6.76 -7.77
N PRO A 674 17.28 -7.94 -8.40
CA PRO A 674 17.75 -9.20 -7.82
C PRO A 674 19.25 -9.27 -7.54
N LEU A 675 20.08 -8.43 -8.17
CA LEU A 675 21.51 -8.33 -7.90
C LEU A 675 21.81 -7.51 -6.65
N GLU A 676 21.02 -6.48 -6.40
CA GLU A 676 21.11 -5.62 -5.21
C GLU A 676 20.43 -6.25 -3.98
N SER A 677 19.35 -7.04 -4.20
CA SER A 677 18.52 -7.64 -3.13
C SER A 677 18.50 -9.17 -3.23
N ARG A 678 19.68 -9.80 -3.16
CA ARG A 678 19.82 -11.26 -3.32
C ARG A 678 19.04 -12.07 -2.30
N SER A 679 18.91 -11.59 -1.04
CA SER A 679 18.13 -12.29 -0.02
C SER A 679 16.67 -12.43 -0.45
N VAL A 680 16.02 -11.33 -0.88
CA VAL A 680 14.63 -11.33 -1.33
C VAL A 680 14.46 -12.19 -2.58
N ALA A 681 15.39 -12.08 -3.54
CA ALA A 681 15.38 -12.91 -4.75
C ALA A 681 15.42 -14.41 -4.42
N VAL A 682 16.28 -14.81 -3.48
CA VAL A 682 16.38 -16.21 -3.03
C VAL A 682 15.09 -16.66 -2.33
N TYR A 683 14.53 -15.86 -1.44
CA TYR A 683 13.26 -16.21 -0.78
C TYR A 683 12.12 -16.37 -1.79
N VAL A 684 12.05 -15.51 -2.80
CA VAL A 684 11.06 -15.65 -3.89
C VAL A 684 11.30 -16.94 -4.69
N ARG A 685 12.55 -17.29 -5.00
CA ARG A 685 12.86 -18.55 -5.69
C ARG A 685 12.46 -19.78 -4.88
N ARG A 686 12.68 -19.74 -3.57
CA ARG A 686 12.21 -20.80 -2.66
C ARG A 686 10.69 -20.91 -2.65
N ALA A 687 9.97 -19.80 -2.58
CA ALA A 687 8.50 -19.78 -2.63
C ALA A 687 7.97 -20.36 -3.94
N LEU A 688 8.57 -20.00 -5.09
CA LEU A 688 8.21 -20.54 -6.41
C LEU A 688 8.51 -22.03 -6.52
N GLY A 689 9.67 -22.48 -5.98
CA GLY A 689 10.02 -23.88 -5.90
C GLY A 689 9.05 -24.70 -5.06
N ALA A 690 8.66 -24.17 -3.88
CA ALA A 690 7.67 -24.79 -3.01
C ALA A 690 6.28 -24.87 -3.67
N ALA A 691 5.86 -23.81 -4.37
CA ALA A 691 4.61 -23.79 -5.10
C ALA A 691 4.58 -24.84 -6.23
N ALA A 692 5.67 -24.97 -6.99
CA ALA A 692 5.80 -25.99 -8.02
C ALA A 692 5.82 -27.42 -7.44
N ALA A 693 6.53 -27.62 -6.31
CA ALA A 693 6.55 -28.92 -5.60
C ALA A 693 5.17 -29.30 -5.06
N ALA A 694 4.40 -28.33 -4.58
CA ALA A 694 3.02 -28.52 -4.11
C ALA A 694 2.07 -29.00 -5.23
N GLU A 695 2.32 -28.60 -6.46
CA GLU A 695 1.59 -29.04 -7.66
C GLU A 695 2.17 -30.35 -8.27
N GLY A 696 3.28 -30.87 -7.74
CA GLY A 696 3.96 -32.05 -8.28
C GLY A 696 4.83 -31.76 -9.50
N ALA A 697 5.03 -30.51 -9.87
CA ALA A 697 5.88 -30.05 -10.98
C ALA A 697 7.36 -29.99 -10.56
N TYR A 698 7.98 -31.15 -10.29
CA TYR A 698 9.30 -31.24 -9.66
C TYR A 698 10.45 -30.72 -10.53
N GLU A 699 10.35 -30.78 -11.87
CA GLU A 699 11.33 -30.14 -12.75
C GLU A 699 11.34 -28.63 -12.58
N SER A 700 10.16 -27.99 -12.62
CA SER A 700 10.02 -26.57 -12.35
C SER A 700 10.44 -26.20 -10.93
N ALA A 701 10.15 -27.06 -9.93
CA ALA A 701 10.58 -26.85 -8.55
C ALA A 701 12.12 -26.84 -8.47
N TYR A 702 12.78 -27.79 -9.12
CA TYR A 702 14.24 -27.86 -9.20
C TYR A 702 14.84 -26.61 -9.86
N ASP A 703 14.30 -26.18 -11.01
CA ASP A 703 14.78 -25.01 -11.74
C ASP A 703 14.72 -23.75 -10.88
N GLN A 704 13.63 -23.55 -10.13
CA GLN A 704 13.52 -22.40 -9.24
C GLN A 704 14.48 -22.47 -8.04
N LEU A 705 14.58 -23.63 -7.39
CA LEU A 705 15.46 -23.82 -6.24
C LEU A 705 16.94 -23.78 -6.61
N ARG A 706 17.28 -24.23 -7.81
CA ARG A 706 18.64 -24.17 -8.37
C ARG A 706 19.17 -22.73 -8.46
N LEU A 707 18.29 -21.76 -8.73
CA LEU A 707 18.63 -20.35 -8.79
C LEU A 707 18.98 -19.72 -7.44
N ALA A 708 18.80 -20.44 -6.32
CA ALA A 708 19.33 -20.05 -5.02
C ALA A 708 20.84 -20.29 -4.88
N PHE A 709 21.47 -20.91 -5.90
CA PHE A 709 22.89 -21.24 -5.95
C PHE A 709 23.50 -20.74 -7.26
N THR A 710 24.79 -20.37 -7.25
CA THR A 710 25.54 -19.93 -8.43
C THR A 710 25.74 -21.08 -9.42
N ALA A 711 26.25 -20.78 -10.62
CA ALA A 711 26.60 -21.82 -11.61
C ALA A 711 27.56 -22.86 -11.05
N GLU A 712 28.48 -22.44 -10.18
CA GLU A 712 29.45 -23.28 -9.51
C GLU A 712 28.87 -24.04 -8.30
N GLY A 713 27.65 -23.72 -7.89
CA GLY A 713 26.95 -24.34 -6.77
C GLY A 713 27.18 -23.69 -5.40
N ASP A 714 27.77 -22.48 -5.37
CA ASP A 714 27.87 -21.70 -4.13
C ASP A 714 26.53 -21.01 -3.81
N PRO A 715 26.19 -20.80 -2.51
CA PRO A 715 25.00 -20.07 -2.13
C PRO A 715 25.00 -18.64 -2.70
N VAL A 716 23.92 -18.21 -3.37
CA VAL A 716 23.73 -16.84 -3.85
C VAL A 716 23.65 -15.87 -2.67
N HIS A 717 23.07 -16.35 -1.56
CA HIS A 717 22.99 -15.58 -0.33
C HIS A 717 23.36 -16.46 0.89
N TYR A 718 24.28 -15.97 1.72
CA TYR A 718 24.90 -16.77 2.81
C TYR A 718 23.90 -17.30 3.85
N HIS A 719 22.77 -16.62 4.09
CA HIS A 719 21.73 -17.03 5.03
C HIS A 719 20.52 -17.67 4.32
N ALA A 720 19.97 -17.03 3.28
CA ALA A 720 18.69 -17.42 2.67
C ALA A 720 18.78 -18.69 1.80
N SER A 721 19.96 -19.00 1.20
CA SER A 721 20.09 -20.12 0.26
C SER A 721 20.21 -21.48 0.96
N CYS A 722 20.92 -21.56 2.08
CA CYS A 722 21.23 -22.85 2.71
C CYS A 722 19.99 -23.64 3.19
N PRO A 723 18.93 -23.03 3.73
CA PRO A 723 17.71 -23.75 4.05
C PRO A 723 17.02 -24.42 2.85
N ALA A 724 17.29 -24.00 1.61
CA ALA A 724 16.74 -24.63 0.39
C ALA A 724 17.39 -25.97 0.00
N LEU A 725 18.50 -26.37 0.63
CA LEU A 725 19.28 -27.57 0.23
C LEU A 725 18.44 -28.86 0.26
N ALA A 726 17.64 -29.06 1.29
CA ALA A 726 16.79 -30.24 1.41
C ALA A 726 15.61 -30.23 0.41
N GLU A 727 15.05 -29.06 0.14
CA GLU A 727 13.98 -28.88 -0.86
C GLU A 727 14.53 -29.10 -2.29
N LEU A 728 15.72 -28.56 -2.57
CA LEU A 728 16.44 -28.80 -3.83
C LEU A 728 16.71 -30.29 -4.06
N ALA A 729 17.22 -31.00 -3.04
CA ALA A 729 17.48 -32.43 -3.09
C ALA A 729 16.19 -33.22 -3.36
N ALA A 730 15.10 -32.89 -2.66
CA ALA A 730 13.80 -33.52 -2.86
C ALA A 730 13.23 -33.32 -4.29
N ALA A 731 13.40 -32.15 -4.86
CA ALA A 731 13.02 -31.85 -6.24
C ALA A 731 13.95 -32.56 -7.23
N ALA A 732 15.27 -32.55 -7.01
CA ALA A 732 16.28 -33.15 -7.87
C ALA A 732 16.10 -34.67 -8.02
N VAL A 733 15.75 -35.37 -6.96
CA VAL A 733 15.50 -36.84 -6.97
C VAL A 733 14.31 -37.17 -7.89
N ARG A 734 13.29 -36.30 -7.91
CA ARG A 734 12.05 -36.52 -8.69
C ARG A 734 12.16 -36.02 -10.14
N SER A 735 13.08 -35.09 -10.41
CA SER A 735 13.37 -34.56 -11.76
C SER A 735 14.59 -35.18 -12.43
N GLY A 736 15.30 -36.11 -11.76
CA GLY A 736 16.49 -36.78 -12.33
C GLY A 736 17.80 -35.98 -12.25
N GLN A 737 17.85 -34.91 -11.48
CA GLN A 737 19.01 -33.98 -11.41
C GLN A 737 19.94 -34.27 -10.20
N ARG A 738 20.05 -35.55 -9.77
CA ARG A 738 20.77 -35.96 -8.56
C ARG A 738 22.22 -35.49 -8.52
N GLY A 739 22.95 -35.59 -9.63
CA GLY A 739 24.41 -35.35 -9.67
C GLY A 739 24.76 -33.90 -9.35
N GLU A 740 24.07 -32.96 -9.99
CA GLU A 740 24.25 -31.53 -9.72
C GLU A 740 23.85 -31.14 -8.32
N ALA A 741 22.67 -31.59 -7.85
CA ALA A 741 22.21 -31.34 -6.50
C ALA A 741 23.16 -31.86 -5.43
N SER A 742 23.75 -33.07 -5.63
CA SER A 742 24.74 -33.63 -4.72
C SER A 742 25.99 -32.75 -4.63
N SER A 743 26.48 -32.26 -5.78
CA SER A 743 27.63 -31.34 -5.82
C SER A 743 27.38 -30.04 -5.07
N ILE A 744 26.14 -29.47 -5.19
CA ILE A 744 25.72 -28.26 -4.48
C ILE A 744 25.67 -28.51 -2.96
N VAL A 745 25.03 -29.61 -2.53
CA VAL A 745 24.89 -29.96 -1.12
C VAL A 745 26.24 -30.17 -0.46
N GLU A 746 27.17 -30.91 -1.11
CA GLU A 746 28.51 -31.16 -0.58
C GLU A 746 29.36 -29.89 -0.55
N ARG A 747 29.20 -28.98 -1.51
CA ARG A 747 29.90 -27.69 -1.52
C ARG A 747 29.42 -26.83 -0.36
N ALA A 748 28.10 -26.70 -0.20
CA ALA A 748 27.50 -25.93 0.90
C ALA A 748 27.89 -26.51 2.29
N ALA A 749 27.89 -27.83 2.43
CA ALA A 749 28.30 -28.50 3.65
C ALA A 749 29.77 -28.21 4.02
N ARG A 750 30.68 -28.26 3.04
CA ARG A 750 32.09 -27.90 3.25
C ARG A 750 32.27 -26.42 3.62
N ARG A 751 31.52 -25.51 2.99
CA ARG A 751 31.59 -24.06 3.27
C ARG A 751 31.12 -23.75 4.70
N LEU A 752 30.06 -24.40 5.15
CA LEU A 752 29.49 -24.22 6.51
C LEU A 752 30.35 -24.91 7.60
N GLY A 753 30.98 -26.01 7.29
CA GLY A 753 31.86 -26.74 8.22
C GLY A 753 31.17 -27.08 9.54
N ASP A 754 31.94 -27.02 10.65
CA ASP A 754 31.47 -27.29 12.00
C ASP A 754 30.58 -26.16 12.55
N ASP A 755 30.66 -24.94 11.99
CA ASP A 755 29.88 -23.75 12.40
C ASP A 755 28.44 -23.79 11.93
N ALA A 756 28.04 -24.79 11.09
CA ALA A 756 26.66 -24.99 10.72
C ALA A 756 25.75 -25.14 11.97
N SER A 757 24.61 -24.42 11.95
CA SER A 757 23.60 -24.56 13.01
C SER A 757 23.06 -26.00 13.10
N PRO A 758 22.51 -26.43 14.24
CA PRO A 758 21.80 -27.71 14.33
C PRO A 758 20.70 -27.88 13.29
N ARG A 759 19.96 -26.82 12.96
CA ARG A 759 18.98 -26.81 11.86
C ARG A 759 19.62 -27.15 10.51
N LEU A 760 20.68 -26.43 10.14
CA LEU A 760 21.35 -26.64 8.86
C LEU A 760 22.02 -28.02 8.80
N LYS A 761 22.60 -28.52 9.90
CA LYS A 761 23.11 -29.89 9.99
C LYS A 761 22.01 -30.92 9.72
N GLY A 762 20.82 -30.71 10.27
CA GLY A 762 19.65 -31.56 10.01
C GLY A 762 19.21 -31.51 8.52
N LEU A 763 19.10 -30.32 7.95
CA LEU A 763 18.71 -30.14 6.55
C LEU A 763 19.72 -30.71 5.55
N ILE A 764 21.03 -30.54 5.82
CA ILE A 764 22.10 -31.15 5.00
C ILE A 764 22.03 -32.68 5.11
N SER A 765 21.81 -33.22 6.32
CA SER A 765 21.66 -34.66 6.51
C SER A 765 20.43 -35.20 5.78
N ARG A 766 19.29 -34.51 5.82
CA ARG A 766 18.10 -34.85 5.02
C ARG A 766 18.40 -34.80 3.51
N ALA A 767 19.08 -33.74 3.04
CA ALA A 767 19.47 -33.63 1.62
C ALA A 767 20.36 -34.81 1.18
N ARG A 768 21.36 -35.15 2.00
CA ARG A 768 22.25 -36.32 1.76
C ARG A 768 21.46 -37.63 1.74
N ALA A 769 20.53 -37.83 2.67
CA ALA A 769 19.67 -39.00 2.69
C ALA A 769 18.85 -39.18 1.41
N LEU A 770 18.29 -38.08 0.89
CA LEU A 770 17.50 -38.07 -0.35
C LEU A 770 18.36 -38.38 -1.59
N LEU A 771 19.60 -37.85 -1.63
CA LEU A 771 20.51 -38.00 -2.76
C LEU A 771 21.35 -39.26 -2.71
N ALA A 772 21.51 -39.92 -1.56
CA ALA A 772 22.26 -41.14 -1.40
C ALA A 772 21.66 -42.33 -2.17
N ASP A 773 22.49 -43.35 -2.41
CA ASP A 773 21.96 -44.62 -2.84
C ASP A 773 21.04 -45.21 -1.76
N PRO A 774 20.00 -45.98 -2.18
CA PRO A 774 19.01 -46.46 -1.23
C PRO A 774 19.58 -47.28 -0.04
N GLU A 775 20.80 -47.83 -0.16
CA GLU A 775 21.45 -48.59 0.94
C GLU A 775 22.14 -47.70 1.94
N ASP A 776 22.58 -46.52 1.55
CA ASP A 776 23.35 -45.58 2.36
C ASP A 776 22.49 -44.44 2.96
N ALA A 777 21.19 -44.36 2.65
CA ALA A 777 20.32 -43.26 3.06
C ALA A 777 19.95 -43.25 4.55
N GLU A 778 19.81 -44.42 5.19
CA GLU A 778 19.31 -44.52 6.55
C GLU A 778 20.15 -43.79 7.60
N PRO A 779 21.49 -43.91 7.60
CA PRO A 779 22.33 -43.20 8.58
C PRO A 779 22.11 -41.66 8.49
N HIS A 780 21.88 -41.13 7.26
CA HIS A 780 21.66 -39.72 7.09
C HIS A 780 20.28 -39.27 7.57
N PHE A 781 19.19 -40.04 7.35
CA PHE A 781 17.87 -39.77 7.92
C PHE A 781 17.93 -39.79 9.45
N ARG A 782 18.59 -40.78 10.04
CA ARG A 782 18.75 -40.87 11.47
C ARG A 782 19.56 -39.70 12.02
N ALA A 783 20.63 -39.30 11.34
CA ALA A 783 21.42 -38.12 11.71
C ALA A 783 20.62 -36.82 11.65
N ALA A 784 19.72 -36.66 10.64
CA ALA A 784 18.82 -35.53 10.54
C ALA A 784 17.85 -35.46 11.75
N LEU A 785 17.23 -36.57 12.09
CA LEU A 785 16.26 -36.65 13.20
C LEU A 785 16.92 -36.71 14.59
N ALA A 786 18.21 -37.02 14.67
CA ALA A 786 18.98 -36.97 15.93
C ALA A 786 19.28 -35.54 16.40
N GLN A 787 18.98 -34.53 15.60
CA GLN A 787 19.09 -33.14 16.01
C GLN A 787 17.81 -32.70 16.77
N PRO A 788 17.77 -32.65 18.11
CA PRO A 788 16.55 -32.30 18.84
C PRO A 788 16.04 -30.90 18.51
N ALA A 789 16.96 -30.05 18.09
CA ALA A 789 16.62 -28.71 17.65
C ALA A 789 15.68 -28.70 16.45
N LEU A 790 15.67 -29.74 15.58
CA LEU A 790 14.83 -29.76 14.37
C LEU A 790 13.33 -29.77 14.69
N GLU A 791 12.93 -30.24 15.86
CA GLU A 791 11.53 -30.17 16.32
C GLU A 791 11.00 -28.73 16.43
N ARG A 792 11.91 -27.75 16.62
CA ARG A 792 11.57 -26.34 16.68
C ARG A 792 11.16 -25.75 15.34
N TRP A 793 11.40 -26.44 14.23
CA TRP A 793 10.98 -26.13 12.86
C TRP A 793 9.97 -27.17 12.38
N PRO A 794 8.71 -27.06 12.78
CA PRO A 794 7.72 -28.15 12.64
C PRO A 794 7.47 -28.56 11.18
N PHE A 795 7.58 -27.63 10.24
CA PHE A 795 7.40 -27.94 8.82
C PHE A 795 8.58 -28.77 8.26
N GLU A 796 9.82 -28.35 8.53
CA GLU A 796 11.03 -29.03 8.06
C GLU A 796 11.18 -30.41 8.73
N HIS A 797 10.83 -30.50 10.03
CA HIS A 797 10.80 -31.75 10.78
C HIS A 797 9.79 -32.74 10.19
N ALA A 798 8.55 -32.30 9.95
CA ALA A 798 7.50 -33.12 9.34
C ALA A 798 7.87 -33.60 7.92
N GLN A 799 8.51 -32.76 7.13
CA GLN A 799 9.03 -33.15 5.82
C GLN A 799 10.12 -34.24 5.95
N THR A 800 11.01 -34.14 6.94
CA THR A 800 12.06 -35.13 7.18
C THR A 800 11.48 -36.47 7.62
N LEU A 801 10.47 -36.46 8.51
CA LEU A 801 9.73 -37.66 8.93
C LEU A 801 9.03 -38.31 7.73
N LEU A 802 8.36 -37.53 6.88
CA LEU A 802 7.65 -38.03 5.72
C LEU A 802 8.61 -38.68 4.72
N ASP A 803 9.73 -38.04 4.40
CA ASP A 803 10.73 -38.55 3.44
C ASP A 803 11.37 -39.84 3.99
N PHE A 804 11.66 -39.91 5.28
CA PHE A 804 12.22 -41.13 5.91
C PHE A 804 11.19 -42.27 5.92
N ALA A 805 9.93 -41.95 6.26
CA ALA A 805 8.87 -42.96 6.24
C ALA A 805 8.60 -43.50 4.83
N GLU A 806 8.66 -42.67 3.80
CA GLU A 806 8.55 -43.07 2.41
C GLU A 806 9.70 -44.02 2.03
N TRP A 807 10.93 -43.73 2.45
CA TRP A 807 12.09 -44.61 2.26
C TRP A 807 11.93 -45.95 2.96
N LEU A 808 11.51 -45.96 4.25
CA LEU A 808 11.25 -47.19 5.03
C LEU A 808 10.20 -48.05 4.38
N ARG A 809 9.08 -47.46 3.92
CA ARG A 809 8.01 -48.16 3.22
C ARG A 809 8.50 -48.79 1.93
N ARG A 810 9.32 -48.13 1.15
CA ARG A 810 9.94 -48.70 -0.07
C ARG A 810 10.86 -49.88 0.24
N ARG A 811 11.46 -49.86 1.42
CA ARG A 811 12.28 -50.97 1.97
C ARG A 811 11.43 -52.05 2.69
N ARG A 812 10.06 -51.97 2.58
CA ARG A 812 9.10 -52.88 3.24
C ARG A 812 9.16 -52.87 4.79
N ARG A 813 9.76 -51.85 5.42
CA ARG A 813 9.83 -51.64 6.86
C ARG A 813 8.62 -50.83 7.35
N ILE A 814 7.43 -51.37 7.06
CA ILE A 814 6.15 -50.62 7.21
C ILE A 814 5.87 -50.33 8.70
N THR A 815 6.22 -51.21 9.62
CA THR A 815 6.01 -51.04 11.06
C THR A 815 6.75 -49.80 11.60
N GLU A 816 7.93 -49.54 11.10
CA GLU A 816 8.76 -48.36 11.48
C GLU A 816 8.28 -47.09 10.75
N ALA A 817 7.73 -47.22 9.55
CA ALA A 817 7.23 -46.08 8.79
C ALA A 817 5.96 -45.48 9.39
N ARG A 818 5.07 -46.30 9.95
CA ARG A 818 3.74 -45.90 10.45
C ARG A 818 3.77 -44.77 11.48
N PRO A 819 4.53 -44.85 12.59
CA PRO A 819 4.57 -43.77 13.59
C PRO A 819 5.10 -42.44 12.98
N LEU A 820 6.08 -42.51 12.08
CA LEU A 820 6.63 -41.33 11.43
C LEU A 820 5.59 -40.65 10.53
N LEU A 821 4.79 -41.45 9.80
CA LEU A 821 3.69 -40.95 8.95
C LEU A 821 2.59 -40.27 9.77
N THR A 822 2.24 -40.88 10.92
CA THR A 822 1.23 -40.29 11.82
C THR A 822 1.70 -38.92 12.33
N THR A 823 2.90 -38.86 12.88
CA THR A 823 3.47 -37.62 13.42
C THR A 823 3.61 -36.55 12.33
N ALA A 824 4.06 -36.92 11.11
CA ALA A 824 4.17 -35.99 10.00
C ALA A 824 2.80 -35.45 9.55
N LEU A 825 1.80 -36.33 9.44
CA LEU A 825 0.45 -35.96 9.06
C LEU A 825 -0.19 -34.98 10.05
N GLU A 826 -0.10 -35.26 11.33
CA GLU A 826 -0.59 -34.37 12.40
C GLU A 826 0.08 -33.00 12.34
N ALA A 827 1.40 -32.96 12.14
CA ALA A 827 2.14 -31.72 12.00
C ALA A 827 1.68 -30.89 10.78
N PHE A 828 1.54 -31.52 9.60
CA PHE A 828 1.06 -30.84 8.40
C PHE A 828 -0.39 -30.38 8.52
N GLN A 829 -1.25 -31.11 9.22
CA GLN A 829 -2.63 -30.72 9.49
C GLN A 829 -2.69 -29.45 10.37
N ARG A 830 -1.92 -29.42 11.47
CA ARG A 830 -1.82 -28.25 12.36
C ARG A 830 -1.31 -27.00 11.62
N LEU A 831 -0.36 -27.18 10.69
CA LEU A 831 0.21 -26.11 9.88
C LEU A 831 -0.72 -25.66 8.73
N GLY A 832 -1.74 -26.42 8.38
CA GLY A 832 -2.55 -26.16 7.19
C GLY A 832 -1.81 -26.41 5.87
N ALA A 833 -0.76 -27.23 5.86
CA ALA A 833 0.09 -27.55 4.71
C ALA A 833 -0.58 -28.57 3.78
N ARG A 834 -1.67 -28.21 3.13
CA ARG A 834 -2.57 -29.11 2.37
C ARG A 834 -1.83 -30.05 1.41
N PRO A 835 -0.89 -29.62 0.56
CA PRO A 835 -0.19 -30.52 -0.36
C PRO A 835 0.58 -31.63 0.36
N TRP A 836 1.20 -31.31 1.49
CA TRP A 836 1.94 -32.30 2.31
C TRP A 836 1.01 -33.18 3.12
N VAL A 837 -0.16 -32.67 3.55
CA VAL A 837 -1.23 -33.50 4.13
C VAL A 837 -1.66 -34.57 3.13
N GLU A 838 -1.95 -34.20 1.87
CA GLU A 838 -2.36 -35.15 0.85
C GLU A 838 -1.25 -36.18 0.52
N ARG A 839 0.01 -35.74 0.45
CA ARG A 839 1.15 -36.65 0.26
C ARG A 839 1.30 -37.61 1.45
N ALA A 840 1.24 -37.09 2.70
CA ALA A 840 1.33 -37.92 3.89
C ALA A 840 0.17 -38.94 4.00
N ARG A 841 -1.06 -38.52 3.63
CA ARG A 841 -2.21 -39.41 3.55
C ARG A 841 -2.02 -40.51 2.50
N ALA A 842 -1.52 -40.18 1.32
CA ALA A 842 -1.23 -41.16 0.27
C ALA A 842 -0.19 -42.20 0.75
N GLU A 843 0.87 -41.80 1.40
CA GLU A 843 1.88 -42.69 1.95
C GLU A 843 1.36 -43.50 3.13
N SER A 844 0.48 -42.93 4.00
CA SER A 844 -0.18 -43.64 5.08
C SER A 844 -1.10 -44.74 4.57
N ARG A 845 -1.91 -44.48 3.56
CA ARG A 845 -2.73 -45.51 2.90
C ARG A 845 -1.85 -46.62 2.27
N ALA A 846 -0.75 -46.24 1.62
CA ALA A 846 0.19 -47.20 1.06
C ALA A 846 0.93 -48.04 2.13
N ALA A 847 1.00 -47.55 3.38
CA ALA A 847 1.51 -48.27 4.55
C ALA A 847 0.43 -49.07 5.31
N GLY A 848 -0.79 -49.09 4.80
CA GLY A 848 -1.92 -49.78 5.43
C GLY A 848 -2.39 -49.17 6.77
N LEU A 849 -2.26 -47.84 6.87
CA LEU A 849 -2.92 -47.05 7.93
C LEU A 849 -4.31 -46.67 7.42
N ASP A 850 -5.35 -47.00 8.19
CA ASP A 850 -6.70 -46.47 7.96
C ASP A 850 -6.71 -44.98 8.35
N VAL A 851 -6.44 -44.11 7.39
CA VAL A 851 -6.65 -42.69 7.54
C VAL A 851 -8.11 -42.41 7.26
N THR A 852 -8.96 -42.64 8.24
CA THR A 852 -10.35 -42.16 8.20
C THR A 852 -10.30 -40.64 8.21
N ASP A 853 -10.89 -40.02 7.20
CA ASP A 853 -11.09 -38.59 7.14
C ASP A 853 -11.98 -38.15 8.32
N SER A 854 -11.35 -37.82 9.45
CA SER A 854 -11.99 -36.98 10.45
C SER A 854 -11.86 -35.54 9.96
N THR A 855 -12.58 -35.22 8.89
CA THR A 855 -12.68 -33.86 8.38
C THR A 855 -13.87 -33.15 9.04
N PRO A 856 -13.68 -31.90 9.51
CA PRO A 856 -14.79 -31.02 9.89
C PRO A 856 -15.74 -30.72 8.73
N ASP A 857 -15.48 -31.24 7.54
CA ASP A 857 -16.18 -30.91 6.30
C ASP A 857 -17.36 -31.84 5.97
N ALA A 858 -17.57 -32.92 6.71
CA ALA A 858 -18.77 -33.78 6.54
C ALA A 858 -20.07 -32.98 6.77
N LEU A 859 -20.03 -31.92 7.58
CA LEU A 859 -21.14 -31.00 7.77
C LEU A 859 -21.31 -29.99 6.61
N ALA A 860 -20.25 -29.72 5.84
CA ALA A 860 -20.26 -28.79 4.71
C ALA A 860 -20.96 -29.41 3.47
N GLU A 861 -20.95 -30.73 3.33
CA GLU A 861 -21.67 -31.46 2.27
C GLU A 861 -23.20 -31.55 2.48
N LEU A 862 -23.68 -31.12 3.63
CA LEU A 862 -25.09 -31.08 3.96
C LEU A 862 -25.73 -29.77 3.46
N SER A 863 -26.95 -29.91 2.88
CA SER A 863 -27.74 -28.71 2.58
C SER A 863 -28.09 -27.94 3.88
N PRO A 864 -28.37 -26.60 3.82
CA PRO A 864 -28.77 -25.83 4.99
C PRO A 864 -29.89 -26.48 5.81
N GLN A 865 -30.87 -27.05 5.14
CA GLN A 865 -32.00 -27.76 5.77
C GLN A 865 -31.55 -29.09 6.42
N GLN A 866 -30.66 -29.85 5.79
CA GLN A 866 -30.08 -31.07 6.37
C GLN A 866 -29.26 -30.75 7.62
N ARG A 867 -28.44 -29.71 7.60
CA ARG A 867 -27.66 -29.23 8.77
C ARG A 867 -28.56 -28.86 9.95
N GLN A 868 -29.66 -28.18 9.70
CA GLN A 868 -30.60 -27.77 10.74
C GLN A 868 -31.31 -28.99 11.36
N ILE A 869 -31.72 -29.97 10.53
CA ILE A 869 -32.33 -31.23 11.00
C ILE A 869 -31.32 -32.05 11.81
N ILE A 870 -30.08 -32.19 11.34
CA ILE A 870 -28.99 -32.91 12.01
C ILE A 870 -28.66 -32.26 13.37
N GLY A 871 -28.57 -30.93 13.43
CA GLY A 871 -28.30 -30.19 14.68
C GLY A 871 -29.43 -30.40 15.73
N LEU A 872 -30.68 -30.44 15.32
CA LEU A 872 -31.81 -30.71 16.22
C LEU A 872 -31.85 -32.20 16.64
N ALA A 873 -31.53 -33.12 15.73
CA ALA A 873 -31.47 -34.56 16.02
C ALA A 873 -30.33 -34.92 17.00
N ALA A 874 -29.19 -34.27 16.91
CA ALA A 874 -28.06 -34.40 17.83
C ALA A 874 -28.39 -33.91 19.25
N ARG A 875 -29.27 -32.91 19.36
CA ARG A 875 -29.80 -32.45 20.65
C ARG A 875 -30.85 -33.37 21.26
N GLY A 876 -31.13 -34.50 20.63
CA GLY A 876 -32.04 -35.51 21.14
C GLY A 876 -33.52 -35.36 20.75
N LEU A 877 -33.91 -34.37 19.92
CA LEU A 877 -35.29 -34.16 19.51
C LEU A 877 -35.74 -35.30 18.61
N THR A 878 -36.98 -35.77 18.78
CA THR A 878 -37.64 -36.77 17.93
C THR A 878 -37.97 -36.22 16.53
N ASN A 879 -38.19 -37.07 15.55
CA ASN A 879 -38.61 -36.64 14.21
C ASN A 879 -39.91 -35.82 14.21
N ARG A 880 -40.80 -36.07 15.18
CA ARG A 880 -42.03 -35.29 15.36
C ARG A 880 -41.74 -33.88 15.84
N GLU A 881 -40.93 -33.75 16.88
CA GLU A 881 -40.55 -32.45 17.45
C GLU A 881 -39.73 -31.61 16.46
N ILE A 882 -38.84 -32.23 15.67
CA ILE A 882 -38.11 -31.58 14.59
C ILE A 882 -39.09 -31.10 13.51
N GLY A 883 -40.06 -31.94 13.15
CA GLY A 883 -41.07 -31.62 12.16
C GLY A 883 -41.95 -30.45 12.60
N GLU A 884 -42.35 -30.40 13.86
CA GLU A 884 -43.12 -29.29 14.45
C GLU A 884 -42.32 -27.98 14.43
N LYS A 885 -41.02 -28.03 14.74
CA LYS A 885 -40.15 -26.84 14.71
C LYS A 885 -39.82 -26.33 13.32
N LEU A 886 -39.72 -27.18 12.34
CA LEU A 886 -39.30 -26.85 10.97
C LEU A 886 -40.44 -26.84 9.95
N PHE A 887 -41.67 -27.03 10.41
CA PHE A 887 -42.88 -27.15 9.56
C PHE A 887 -42.76 -28.26 8.51
N LEU A 888 -42.18 -29.41 8.91
CA LEU A 888 -41.99 -30.59 8.07
C LEU A 888 -42.75 -31.80 8.62
N SER A 889 -43.12 -32.73 7.72
CA SER A 889 -43.68 -34.00 8.20
C SER A 889 -42.58 -34.84 8.90
N PRO A 890 -42.94 -35.64 9.94
CA PRO A 890 -41.98 -36.57 10.58
C PRO A 890 -41.32 -37.54 9.59
N ARG A 891 -42.04 -37.90 8.52
CA ARG A 891 -41.54 -38.75 7.42
C ARG A 891 -40.48 -38.01 6.57
N THR A 892 -40.67 -36.71 6.32
CA THR A 892 -39.70 -35.84 5.61
C THR A 892 -38.43 -35.70 6.42
N VAL A 893 -38.54 -35.46 7.73
CA VAL A 893 -37.40 -35.42 8.65
C VAL A 893 -36.63 -36.73 8.64
N GLY A 894 -37.31 -37.86 8.71
CA GLY A 894 -36.72 -39.19 8.61
C GLY A 894 -35.94 -39.41 7.29
N SER A 895 -36.51 -38.97 6.18
CA SER A 895 -35.90 -39.07 4.85
C SER A 895 -34.61 -38.21 4.77
N HIS A 896 -34.61 -36.98 5.34
CA HIS A 896 -33.42 -36.15 5.41
C HIS A 896 -32.32 -36.78 6.28
N LEU A 897 -32.66 -37.30 7.45
CA LEU A 897 -31.73 -38.03 8.31
C LEU A 897 -31.11 -39.23 7.59
N TYR A 898 -31.93 -40.06 6.97
CA TYR A 898 -31.46 -41.23 6.23
C TYR A 898 -30.50 -40.90 5.09
N ARG A 899 -30.72 -39.81 4.36
CA ARG A 899 -29.85 -39.34 3.29
C ARG A 899 -28.58 -38.66 3.79
N SER A 900 -28.59 -38.14 5.02
CA SER A 900 -27.45 -37.44 5.63
C SER A 900 -26.50 -38.40 6.33
N PHE A 901 -26.97 -39.55 6.86
CA PHE A 901 -26.12 -40.51 7.58
C PHE A 901 -24.95 -41.04 6.76
N PRO A 902 -25.10 -41.43 5.48
CA PRO A 902 -23.99 -41.86 4.65
C PRO A 902 -22.97 -40.73 4.38
N LYS A 903 -23.46 -39.49 4.27
CA LYS A 903 -22.59 -38.32 4.07
C LYS A 903 -21.77 -37.99 5.31
N LEU A 904 -22.30 -38.30 6.49
CA LEU A 904 -21.66 -38.11 7.78
C LEU A 904 -20.85 -39.33 8.23
N GLY A 905 -20.81 -40.42 7.45
CA GLY A 905 -20.10 -41.65 7.79
C GLY A 905 -20.65 -42.36 9.01
N ILE A 906 -21.94 -42.14 9.37
CA ILE A 906 -22.60 -42.73 10.54
C ILE A 906 -23.73 -43.69 10.13
N ASN A 907 -23.97 -44.69 10.97
CA ASN A 907 -25.00 -45.70 10.71
C ASN A 907 -26.18 -45.62 11.70
N ALA A 908 -26.04 -44.85 12.77
CA ALA A 908 -27.05 -44.72 13.80
C ALA A 908 -27.20 -43.30 14.31
N ARG A 909 -28.45 -42.92 14.67
CA ARG A 909 -28.77 -41.60 15.21
C ARG A 909 -28.01 -41.27 16.50
N SER A 910 -27.71 -42.27 17.34
CA SER A 910 -26.91 -42.08 18.57
C SER A 910 -25.50 -41.50 18.33
N GLN A 911 -24.93 -41.78 17.16
CA GLN A 911 -23.59 -41.29 16.78
C GLN A 911 -23.57 -39.79 16.41
N LEU A 912 -24.74 -39.17 16.19
CA LEU A 912 -24.84 -37.75 15.88
C LEU A 912 -24.39 -36.86 17.02
N ARG A 913 -24.60 -37.28 18.26
CA ARG A 913 -24.19 -36.50 19.45
C ARG A 913 -22.67 -36.46 19.55
N ASP A 914 -22.02 -37.63 19.47
CA ASP A 914 -20.56 -37.76 19.58
C ASP A 914 -19.84 -37.01 18.44
N LEU A 915 -20.43 -37.01 17.24
CA LEU A 915 -19.91 -36.31 16.05
C LEU A 915 -19.97 -34.79 16.21
N ILE A 916 -21.05 -34.25 16.76
CA ILE A 916 -21.19 -32.78 16.94
C ILE A 916 -20.47 -32.31 18.20
N GLU A 917 -20.41 -33.08 19.29
CA GLU A 917 -19.61 -32.76 20.47
C GLU A 917 -18.10 -32.80 20.15
N GLY A 918 -17.63 -33.78 19.35
CA GLY A 918 -16.26 -33.81 18.84
C GLY A 918 -15.91 -32.62 17.94
N THR A 919 -16.87 -32.12 17.17
CA THR A 919 -16.68 -30.93 16.30
C THR A 919 -16.68 -29.63 17.12
N LEU A 920 -17.46 -29.55 18.20
CA LEU A 920 -17.50 -28.39 19.10
C LEU A 920 -16.24 -28.30 20.00
N VAL A 921 -15.70 -29.42 20.45
CA VAL A 921 -14.45 -29.46 21.24
C VAL A 921 -13.26 -29.08 20.36
N ALA A 922 -13.26 -29.45 19.08
CA ALA A 922 -12.24 -29.02 18.11
C ALA A 922 -12.36 -27.51 17.76
N ALA A 923 -13.56 -26.93 17.85
CA ALA A 923 -13.78 -25.49 17.60
C ALA A 923 -13.54 -24.61 18.84
N THR A 924 -13.68 -25.15 20.07
CA THR A 924 -13.44 -24.39 21.32
C THR A 924 -12.01 -24.57 21.85
N GLY A 925 -11.26 -25.57 21.43
CA GLY A 925 -9.82 -25.73 21.70
C GLY A 925 -8.93 -24.76 20.89
N ASN A 926 -9.50 -23.91 20.05
CA ASN A 926 -8.82 -22.86 19.27
C ASN A 926 -9.08 -21.44 19.82
N GLN A 927 -9.62 -21.31 21.05
CA GLN A 927 -9.90 -20.01 21.69
C GLN A 927 -9.36 -19.94 23.14
N GLU A 928 -8.36 -20.74 23.49
CA GLU A 928 -7.55 -20.49 24.68
C GLU A 928 -6.06 -20.37 24.32
#